data_c0e9d5c02031fcbc0f1b1b17122a650f
#
_entry.id   c0e9d5c02031fcbc0f1b1b17122a650f
#
_cell.length_a   1.000
_cell.length_b   1.000
_cell.length_c   1.000
_cell.angle_alpha   90.00
_cell.angle_beta   90.00
_cell.angle_gamma   90.00
#
_symmetry.space_group_name_H-M   'P 1'
#
loop_
_entity.id
_entity.type
_entity.pdbx_description
1 polymer ?
#
loop_
_entity_poly.entity_id
_entity_poly.type
_entity_poly.pdbx_seq_one_letter_code
_entity_poly.pdbx_strand_id
1 'polypeptide(L)'
;MNKLSNLALGLAAVFFVVIAATGIDLISSRTGIGLLGLGVALFVASIFRVAGPLQGGRPWLTVLTILGTGYFVGRALIGGPVGLAVHDVALVLSALGIYLAVVSAGKGARSFWFVLLAVLALANVGLAISQSVLENPFYLWESAGEDGGYTIGLFAHYNAFASFLNGSVFFFLSYAFFGKNLAGRCACALLGVGLIASLLISESRGGWVSFVVGGTLWMILVVLFLKHRQSKFFGVVSIAVVVLGVGGIVSSVWMVKRITEKRVEKIADEVNYEVDNEVRDGGRVAFQQMGFEIFLDSPVIGGGARAFSYRALEKWDPDTLELWMGDPEFAHNEFVQLLSDYGIVGFALLLALFFIHGILGVMNLVNNDDRDSGLSVWQLGAAGGLVAMLCQSYFSFIFHFPACVALCAFQLAILASQSRCKSRERQGFRAPGFLIGLGGMATAASLVFLGINFAKGYQLSNEAEGQLTAAKSVEEIFAGLDTMEEAGERSRDPKSFEVLARRAMIEANVALKKQDPDVANKFNQRAKAAFERALELNPNFSAALAGLPRVEDALGNHAAAQEGHQKAMELIWARELSLRPHFHAARSSLMQAFKADNDAGALAFLREAEIRILKRREILEPSREQKEEKEVREVIQAWINYYEGRAIYQRGNDIWINAKPRNPELALAFLLEAQRRYQLSEKLVKGKNPRWEKEAKQLKFSVETLEAGQYQPAKLTEEQIQKAIAQEAGLDSDPATR
;
A
#
# COMPACT_ATOMS: atom_id res chain seq x y z
N MET A 1 -9.28 16.30 40.65
CA MET A 1 -9.85 15.73 39.42
C MET A 1 -11.01 14.82 39.77
N ASN A 2 -12.14 14.93 39.10
CA ASN A 2 -13.32 14.12 39.36
C ASN A 2 -13.00 12.62 39.12
N LYS A 3 -13.49 11.73 39.99
CA LYS A 3 -13.31 10.27 39.88
C LYS A 3 -13.75 9.75 38.50
N LEU A 4 -14.82 10.33 37.95
CA LEU A 4 -15.36 9.98 36.63
C LEU A 4 -14.39 10.30 35.47
N SER A 5 -13.72 11.47 35.52
CA SER A 5 -12.70 11.82 34.51
C SER A 5 -11.53 10.83 34.53
N ASN A 6 -11.06 10.44 35.74
CA ASN A 6 -10.00 9.45 35.84
C ASN A 6 -10.43 8.05 35.36
N LEU A 7 -11.67 7.67 35.59
CA LEU A 7 -12.23 6.43 35.09
C LEU A 7 -12.28 6.45 33.55
N ALA A 8 -12.78 7.54 32.96
CA ALA A 8 -12.81 7.69 31.49
C ALA A 8 -11.42 7.64 30.87
N LEU A 9 -10.42 8.30 31.49
CA LEU A 9 -9.03 8.25 31.06
C LEU A 9 -8.40 6.84 31.23
N GLY A 10 -8.84 6.08 32.22
CA GLY A 10 -8.48 4.67 32.35
C GLY A 10 -9.11 3.81 31.25
N LEU A 11 -10.41 4.00 31.01
CA LEU A 11 -11.11 3.27 29.92
C LEU A 11 -10.52 3.56 28.55
N ALA A 12 -9.99 4.76 28.28
CA ALA A 12 -9.28 5.07 27.04
C ALA A 12 -8.12 4.09 26.77
N ALA A 13 -7.51 3.52 27.83
CA ALA A 13 -6.46 2.52 27.69
C ALA A 13 -6.95 1.20 27.06
N VAL A 14 -8.20 0.82 27.27
CA VAL A 14 -8.79 -0.37 26.61
C VAL A 14 -8.88 -0.15 25.12
N PHE A 15 -9.30 1.04 24.68
CA PHE A 15 -9.41 1.38 23.28
C PHE A 15 -8.04 1.60 22.61
N PHE A 16 -7.03 2.03 23.37
CA PHE A 16 -5.63 1.97 22.93
C PHE A 16 -5.24 0.54 22.57
N VAL A 17 -5.55 -0.46 23.39
CA VAL A 17 -5.24 -1.86 23.08
C VAL A 17 -5.98 -2.32 21.84
N VAL A 18 -7.25 -1.95 21.66
CA VAL A 18 -8.04 -2.29 20.46
C VAL A 18 -7.37 -1.71 19.19
N ILE A 19 -6.93 -0.44 19.23
CA ILE A 19 -6.22 0.19 18.12
C ILE A 19 -4.86 -0.49 17.90
N ALA A 20 -4.10 -0.72 18.97
CA ALA A 20 -2.77 -1.29 18.90
C ALA A 20 -2.76 -2.80 18.51
N ALA A 21 -3.84 -3.52 18.77
CA ALA A 21 -3.98 -4.91 18.33
C ALA A 21 -4.30 -5.06 16.84
N THR A 22 -4.56 -3.97 16.13
CA THR A 22 -4.90 -4.03 14.69
C THR A 22 -3.72 -4.46 13.82
N GLY A 23 -2.48 -4.07 14.14
CA GLY A 23 -1.23 -4.58 13.55
C GLY A 23 -1.01 -4.42 12.05
N ILE A 24 -1.93 -3.76 11.33
CA ILE A 24 -1.82 -3.44 9.90
C ILE A 24 -1.28 -2.01 9.69
N ASP A 25 -0.89 -1.71 8.46
CA ASP A 25 -0.23 -0.47 8.05
C ASP A 25 -1.17 0.73 7.84
N LEU A 26 -2.47 0.55 8.06
CA LEU A 26 -3.48 1.61 7.93
C LEU A 26 -4.50 1.52 9.06
N ILE A 27 -5.05 2.67 9.45
CA ILE A 27 -6.32 2.68 10.18
C ILE A 27 -7.39 2.16 9.22
N SER A 28 -7.92 0.99 9.54
CA SER A 28 -8.96 0.33 8.76
C SER A 28 -10.32 0.50 9.43
N SER A 29 -11.36 0.11 8.71
CA SER A 29 -12.71 0.03 9.28
C SER A 29 -12.79 -0.85 10.54
N ARG A 30 -11.91 -1.86 10.69
CA ARG A 30 -11.82 -2.70 11.90
C ARG A 30 -11.40 -1.92 13.15
N THR A 31 -10.65 -0.83 13.00
CA THR A 31 -10.26 0.04 14.12
C THR A 31 -11.36 1.01 14.56
N GLY A 32 -12.45 1.11 13.83
CA GLY A 32 -13.54 2.06 14.08
C GLY A 32 -14.07 2.01 15.51
N ILE A 33 -14.25 0.82 16.10
CA ILE A 33 -14.69 0.66 17.50
C ILE A 33 -13.65 1.24 18.47
N GLY A 34 -12.36 1.04 18.20
CA GLY A 34 -11.28 1.61 19.01
C GLY A 34 -11.27 3.14 18.98
N LEU A 35 -11.44 3.72 17.78
CA LEU A 35 -11.51 5.18 17.59
C LEU A 35 -12.75 5.77 18.29
N LEU A 36 -13.92 5.14 18.11
CA LEU A 36 -15.17 5.55 18.75
C LEU A 36 -15.04 5.56 20.27
N GLY A 37 -14.56 4.47 20.84
CA GLY A 37 -14.43 4.34 22.28
C GLY A 37 -13.39 5.30 22.86
N LEU A 38 -12.23 5.48 22.20
CA LEU A 38 -11.24 6.49 22.57
C LEU A 38 -11.84 7.89 22.53
N GLY A 39 -12.59 8.22 21.48
CA GLY A 39 -13.26 9.50 21.32
C GLY A 39 -14.27 9.77 22.44
N VAL A 40 -15.14 8.80 22.75
CA VAL A 40 -16.12 8.93 23.85
C VAL A 40 -15.42 9.12 25.20
N ALA A 41 -14.40 8.31 25.50
CA ALA A 41 -13.64 8.42 26.73
C ALA A 41 -12.95 9.80 26.85
N LEU A 42 -12.36 10.28 25.77
CA LEU A 42 -11.71 11.58 25.72
C LEU A 42 -12.73 12.74 25.84
N PHE A 43 -13.91 12.61 25.21
CA PHE A 43 -14.99 13.60 25.32
C PHE A 43 -15.43 13.79 26.78
N VAL A 44 -15.75 12.69 27.46
CA VAL A 44 -16.11 12.72 28.90
C VAL A 44 -15.01 13.36 29.72
N ALA A 45 -13.74 12.96 29.51
CA ALA A 45 -12.61 13.53 30.23
C ALA A 45 -12.43 15.03 29.98
N SER A 46 -12.64 15.50 28.73
CA SER A 46 -12.45 16.88 28.31
C SER A 46 -13.50 17.83 28.89
N ILE A 47 -14.76 17.40 29.03
CA ILE A 47 -15.81 18.18 29.68
C ILE A 47 -15.38 18.57 31.11
N PHE A 48 -14.84 17.62 31.87
CA PHE A 48 -14.38 17.90 33.25
C PHE A 48 -13.11 18.75 33.31
N ARG A 49 -12.35 18.87 32.20
CA ARG A 49 -11.15 19.69 32.12
C ARG A 49 -11.42 21.14 31.78
N VAL A 50 -12.39 21.43 30.97
CA VAL A 50 -12.82 22.83 30.70
C VAL A 50 -13.21 23.54 32.00
N ALA A 51 -13.74 22.78 32.98
CA ALA A 51 -14.20 23.30 34.28
C ALA A 51 -13.17 23.20 35.43
N GLY A 52 -11.99 22.59 35.22
CA GLY A 52 -11.04 22.27 36.29
C GLY A 52 -9.55 22.57 36.01
N PRO A 53 -8.69 22.61 37.05
CA PRO A 53 -7.26 22.81 36.87
C PRO A 53 -6.60 21.61 36.22
N LEU A 54 -5.66 21.87 35.28
CA LEU A 54 -4.81 20.87 34.64
C LEU A 54 -3.93 20.14 35.66
N GLN A 55 -4.09 18.83 35.75
CA GLN A 55 -3.20 17.96 36.53
C GLN A 55 -2.36 17.10 35.61
N GLY A 56 -1.05 17.16 35.76
CA GLY A 56 -0.14 16.11 35.29
C GLY A 56 0.68 16.34 34.01
N GLY A 57 0.64 17.49 33.36
CA GLY A 57 1.50 17.79 32.21
C GLY A 57 1.97 19.24 32.15
N ARG A 58 2.83 19.58 31.20
CA ARG A 58 3.21 20.96 30.87
C ARG A 58 2.16 21.54 29.91
N PRO A 59 1.32 22.52 30.34
CA PRO A 59 0.20 22.99 29.51
C PRO A 59 0.63 23.51 28.15
N TRP A 60 1.73 24.28 28.11
CA TRP A 60 2.24 24.86 26.86
C TRP A 60 2.69 23.77 25.86
N LEU A 61 3.31 22.69 26.34
CA LEU A 61 3.74 21.57 25.50
C LEU A 61 2.54 20.82 24.92
N THR A 62 1.50 20.61 25.72
CA THR A 62 0.25 20.01 25.25
C THR A 62 -0.44 20.87 24.20
N VAL A 63 -0.47 22.22 24.39
CA VAL A 63 -0.99 23.16 23.38
C VAL A 63 -0.15 23.09 22.09
N LEU A 64 1.17 23.10 22.20
CA LEU A 64 2.06 22.94 21.06
C LEU A 64 1.81 21.64 20.29
N THR A 65 1.59 20.53 21.02
CA THR A 65 1.26 19.24 20.41
C THR A 65 -0.09 19.27 19.68
N ILE A 66 -1.12 19.92 20.27
CA ILE A 66 -2.43 20.11 19.62
C ILE A 66 -2.26 20.94 18.32
N LEU A 67 -1.53 22.04 18.39
CA LEU A 67 -1.31 22.89 17.21
C LEU A 67 -0.50 22.20 16.13
N GLY A 68 0.55 21.46 16.52
CA GLY A 68 1.33 20.65 15.60
C GLY A 68 0.49 19.57 14.91
N THR A 69 -0.34 18.87 15.69
CA THR A 69 -1.31 17.91 15.14
C THR A 69 -2.30 18.60 14.18
N GLY A 70 -2.77 19.80 14.55
CA GLY A 70 -3.65 20.61 13.71
C GLY A 70 -3.04 20.94 12.35
N TYR A 71 -1.73 21.19 12.28
CA TYR A 71 -1.01 21.37 11.02
C TYR A 71 -1.10 20.10 10.14
N PHE A 72 -0.79 18.92 10.69
CA PHE A 72 -0.83 17.65 9.93
C PHE A 72 -2.25 17.35 9.43
N VAL A 73 -3.27 17.51 10.30
CA VAL A 73 -4.68 17.31 9.91
C VAL A 73 -5.09 18.31 8.82
N GLY A 74 -4.78 19.59 9.00
CA GLY A 74 -5.12 20.64 8.02
C GLY A 74 -4.44 20.38 6.67
N ARG A 75 -3.15 20.01 6.69
CA ARG A 75 -2.40 19.74 5.47
C ARG A 75 -2.89 18.47 4.78
N ALA A 76 -3.29 17.44 5.55
CA ALA A 76 -3.88 16.22 5.00
C ALA A 76 -5.19 16.51 4.26
N LEU A 77 -6.06 17.35 4.82
CA LEU A 77 -7.37 17.66 4.22
C LEU A 77 -7.28 18.60 3.00
N ILE A 78 -6.20 19.39 2.86
CA ILE A 78 -6.07 20.41 1.80
C ILE A 78 -5.22 19.90 0.63
N GLY A 79 -4.30 18.98 0.84
CA GLY A 79 -3.21 18.74 -0.09
C GLY A 79 -3.16 17.39 -0.77
N GLY A 80 -4.06 16.46 -0.48
CA GLY A 80 -4.03 15.12 -1.05
C GLY A 80 -5.40 14.57 -1.41
N PRO A 81 -5.46 13.39 -2.03
CA PRO A 81 -6.69 12.68 -2.30
C PRO A 81 -7.45 12.37 -1.00
N VAL A 82 -8.72 12.74 -0.92
CA VAL A 82 -9.53 12.63 0.31
C VAL A 82 -9.59 11.19 0.83
N GLY A 83 -9.65 10.20 -0.05
CA GLY A 83 -9.70 8.79 0.31
C GLY A 83 -8.45 8.30 1.06
N LEU A 84 -7.27 8.82 0.69
CA LEU A 84 -6.02 8.52 1.39
C LEU A 84 -5.85 9.37 2.64
N ALA A 85 -6.21 10.67 2.56
CA ALA A 85 -6.05 11.64 3.64
C ALA A 85 -6.87 11.26 4.89
N VAL A 86 -8.06 10.69 4.75
CA VAL A 86 -8.92 10.34 5.89
C VAL A 86 -8.28 9.31 6.83
N HIS A 87 -7.49 8.39 6.28
CA HIS A 87 -6.76 7.39 7.07
C HIS A 87 -5.63 8.04 7.90
N ASP A 88 -4.87 8.95 7.30
CA ASP A 88 -3.82 9.70 8.01
C ASP A 88 -4.41 10.62 9.08
N VAL A 89 -5.52 11.29 8.80
CA VAL A 89 -6.25 12.11 9.77
C VAL A 89 -6.69 11.25 10.96
N ALA A 90 -7.26 10.06 10.73
CA ALA A 90 -7.66 9.16 11.78
C ALA A 90 -6.46 8.68 12.63
N LEU A 91 -5.34 8.36 11.97
CA LEU A 91 -4.09 7.94 12.62
C LEU A 91 -3.53 9.04 13.53
N VAL A 92 -3.38 10.25 13.00
CA VAL A 92 -2.84 11.41 13.73
C VAL A 92 -3.76 11.85 14.86
N LEU A 93 -5.08 11.84 14.67
CA LEU A 93 -6.05 12.15 15.72
C LEU A 93 -6.10 11.06 16.82
N SER A 94 -5.92 9.78 16.47
CA SER A 94 -5.82 8.71 17.44
C SER A 94 -4.58 8.88 18.33
N ALA A 95 -3.44 9.25 17.73
CA ALA A 95 -2.22 9.58 18.47
C ALA A 95 -2.43 10.76 19.43
N LEU A 96 -3.04 11.85 18.96
CA LEU A 96 -3.37 13.00 19.82
C LEU A 96 -4.34 12.60 20.94
N GLY A 97 -5.35 11.79 20.66
CA GLY A 97 -6.30 11.29 21.64
C GLY A 97 -5.62 10.48 22.75
N ILE A 98 -4.74 9.55 22.38
CA ILE A 98 -3.92 8.77 23.32
C ILE A 98 -3.00 9.68 24.13
N TYR A 99 -2.29 10.60 23.47
CA TYR A 99 -1.43 11.57 24.13
C TYR A 99 -2.19 12.38 25.19
N LEU A 100 -3.33 12.96 24.81
CA LEU A 100 -4.18 13.74 25.70
C LEU A 100 -4.74 12.90 26.86
N ALA A 101 -5.13 11.67 26.63
CA ALA A 101 -5.61 10.77 27.64
C ALA A 101 -4.52 10.47 28.69
N VAL A 102 -3.33 10.10 28.25
CA VAL A 102 -2.21 9.70 29.13
C VAL A 102 -1.62 10.88 29.90
N VAL A 103 -1.36 12.02 29.24
CA VAL A 103 -0.80 13.22 29.88
C VAL A 103 -1.73 13.75 30.94
N SER A 104 -3.02 13.49 30.80
CA SER A 104 -4.10 13.92 31.65
C SER A 104 -4.44 12.93 32.75
N ALA A 105 -4.02 11.70 32.61
CA ALA A 105 -4.35 10.63 33.54
C ALA A 105 -3.70 10.84 34.93
N GLY A 106 -4.45 10.54 35.97
CA GLY A 106 -3.90 10.41 37.32
C GLY A 106 -3.05 9.15 37.48
N LYS A 107 -2.33 9.02 38.61
CA LYS A 107 -1.41 7.90 38.86
C LYS A 107 -2.05 6.52 38.63
N GLY A 108 -3.25 6.29 39.16
CA GLY A 108 -3.95 5.01 39.01
C GLY A 108 -4.30 4.68 37.55
N ALA A 109 -4.85 5.66 36.81
CA ALA A 109 -5.17 5.47 35.41
C ALA A 109 -3.90 5.19 34.57
N ARG A 110 -2.80 5.92 34.81
CA ARG A 110 -1.51 5.65 34.13
C ARG A 110 -0.96 4.27 34.45
N SER A 111 -1.10 3.79 35.68
CA SER A 111 -0.70 2.41 36.01
C SER A 111 -1.52 1.39 35.25
N PHE A 112 -2.81 1.66 35.03
CA PHE A 112 -3.66 0.78 34.21
C PHE A 112 -3.24 0.75 32.75
N TRP A 113 -2.85 1.90 32.14
CA TRP A 113 -2.23 1.94 30.81
C TRP A 113 -0.99 1.06 30.71
N PHE A 114 -0.13 1.10 31.73
CA PHE A 114 1.07 0.25 31.76
C PHE A 114 0.73 -1.24 31.84
N VAL A 115 -0.27 -1.62 32.61
CA VAL A 115 -0.74 -3.01 32.73
C VAL A 115 -1.28 -3.49 31.37
N LEU A 116 -2.07 -2.67 30.68
CA LEU A 116 -2.60 -3.04 29.36
C LEU A 116 -1.51 -3.11 28.29
N LEU A 117 -0.49 -2.25 28.34
CA LEU A 117 0.69 -2.40 27.50
C LEU A 117 1.43 -3.72 27.78
N ALA A 118 1.51 -4.14 29.07
CA ALA A 118 2.12 -5.42 29.41
C ALA A 118 1.30 -6.62 28.88
N VAL A 119 -0.02 -6.54 28.94
CA VAL A 119 -0.90 -7.57 28.37
C VAL A 119 -0.69 -7.68 26.83
N LEU A 120 -0.64 -6.54 26.15
CA LEU A 120 -0.42 -6.51 24.69
C LEU A 120 0.97 -7.03 24.33
N ALA A 121 2.00 -6.66 25.11
CA ALA A 121 3.36 -7.16 24.92
C ALA A 121 3.44 -8.68 25.17
N LEU A 122 2.77 -9.18 26.19
CA LEU A 122 2.69 -10.63 26.50
C LEU A 122 1.99 -11.40 25.37
N ALA A 123 0.88 -10.87 24.83
CA ALA A 123 0.19 -11.46 23.69
C ALA A 123 1.12 -11.57 22.45
N ASN A 124 1.88 -10.51 22.17
CA ASN A 124 2.85 -10.50 21.07
C ASN A 124 3.99 -11.51 21.29
N VAL A 125 4.51 -11.65 22.51
CA VAL A 125 5.53 -12.66 22.85
C VAL A 125 4.95 -14.07 22.69
N GLY A 126 3.73 -14.31 23.20
CA GLY A 126 3.08 -15.62 23.08
C GLY A 126 2.83 -16.03 21.62
N LEU A 127 2.34 -15.10 20.81
CA LEU A 127 2.16 -15.34 19.37
C LEU A 127 3.48 -15.54 18.64
N ALA A 128 4.51 -14.75 18.94
CA ALA A 128 5.83 -14.92 18.33
C ALA A 128 6.42 -16.31 18.59
N ILE A 129 6.32 -16.79 19.84
CA ILE A 129 6.76 -18.16 20.19
C ILE A 129 5.91 -19.20 19.44
N SER A 130 4.58 -19.03 19.43
CA SER A 130 3.66 -19.93 18.68
C SER A 130 4.02 -19.98 17.20
N GLN A 131 4.22 -18.81 16.57
CA GLN A 131 4.55 -18.69 15.14
C GLN A 131 5.92 -19.27 14.79
N SER A 132 6.85 -19.36 15.75
CA SER A 132 8.19 -19.90 15.52
C SER A 132 8.32 -21.41 15.78
N VAL A 133 7.36 -22.02 16.51
CA VAL A 133 7.48 -23.43 17.01
C VAL A 133 6.41 -24.34 16.46
N LEU A 134 5.19 -23.84 16.16
CA LEU A 134 4.07 -24.66 15.70
C LEU A 134 4.10 -24.88 14.19
N GLU A 135 3.72 -26.07 13.71
CA GLU A 135 3.60 -26.38 12.27
C GLU A 135 2.47 -25.58 11.60
N ASN A 136 1.36 -25.32 12.33
CA ASN A 136 0.22 -24.54 11.85
C ASN A 136 -0.01 -23.35 12.81
N PRO A 137 0.80 -22.31 12.74
CA PRO A 137 0.70 -21.17 13.64
C PRO A 137 -0.51 -20.28 13.30
N PHE A 138 -1.04 -19.63 14.34
CA PHE A 138 -2.10 -18.64 14.17
C PHE A 138 -1.49 -17.30 13.70
N TYR A 139 -2.02 -16.78 12.60
CA TYR A 139 -1.79 -15.41 12.13
C TYR A 139 -3.10 -14.63 12.17
N LEU A 140 -3.05 -13.41 12.69
CA LEU A 140 -4.22 -12.52 12.69
C LEU A 140 -4.56 -12.04 11.27
N TRP A 141 -3.56 -12.01 10.40
CA TRP A 141 -3.63 -11.56 9.00
C TRP A 141 -3.21 -12.73 8.10
N GLU A 142 -4.15 -13.25 7.30
CA GLU A 142 -3.92 -14.44 6.45
C GLU A 142 -2.79 -14.22 5.44
N SER A 143 -2.74 -13.03 4.81
CA SER A 143 -1.67 -12.65 3.88
C SER A 143 -0.26 -12.75 4.47
N ALA A 144 -0.12 -12.59 5.77
CA ALA A 144 1.17 -12.66 6.43
C ALA A 144 1.70 -14.09 6.64
N GLY A 145 0.81 -15.10 6.61
CA GLY A 145 1.17 -16.52 6.68
C GLY A 145 1.62 -17.09 5.33
N GLU A 146 1.16 -16.49 4.23
CA GLU A 146 1.49 -16.90 2.86
C GLU A 146 2.88 -16.44 2.41
N ASP A 147 3.38 -15.32 2.96
CA ASP A 147 4.67 -14.68 2.59
C ASP A 147 5.93 -15.36 3.19
N GLY A 148 5.89 -16.65 3.50
CA GLY A 148 7.08 -17.42 3.89
C GLY A 148 7.32 -17.57 5.39
N GLY A 149 6.28 -17.47 6.23
CA GLY A 149 6.35 -17.94 7.64
C GLY A 149 7.19 -17.07 8.57
N TYR A 150 7.20 -15.74 8.40
CA TYR A 150 7.87 -14.82 9.31
C TYR A 150 7.16 -14.74 10.68
N THR A 151 7.95 -14.56 11.73
CA THR A 151 7.41 -14.27 13.07
C THR A 151 7.04 -12.79 13.16
N ILE A 152 5.74 -12.52 13.30
CA ILE A 152 5.16 -11.17 13.23
C ILE A 152 4.25 -10.80 14.41
N GLY A 153 4.00 -11.71 15.35
CA GLY A 153 3.07 -11.46 16.47
C GLY A 153 1.66 -11.12 15.98
N LEU A 154 1.12 -9.99 16.41
CA LEU A 154 -0.19 -9.45 15.98
C LEU A 154 -0.11 -8.61 14.68
N PHE A 155 1.07 -8.46 14.09
CA PHE A 155 1.30 -7.55 12.97
C PHE A 155 1.19 -8.25 11.61
N ALA A 156 0.97 -7.46 10.56
CA ALA A 156 1.06 -7.94 9.18
C ALA A 156 2.49 -7.92 8.63
N HIS A 157 3.43 -7.21 9.31
CA HIS A 157 4.79 -7.04 8.83
C HIS A 157 5.83 -7.13 9.96
N TYR A 158 6.89 -7.91 9.76
CA TYR A 158 7.93 -8.18 10.78
C TYR A 158 8.70 -6.93 11.25
N ASN A 159 8.89 -5.90 10.41
CA ASN A 159 9.56 -4.66 10.83
C ASN A 159 8.67 -3.81 11.77
N ALA A 160 7.37 -3.77 11.54
CA ALA A 160 6.44 -3.10 12.44
C ALA A 160 6.35 -3.83 13.79
N PHE A 161 6.32 -5.15 13.76
CA PHE A 161 6.42 -6.00 14.96
C PHE A 161 7.69 -5.69 15.74
N ALA A 162 8.87 -5.72 15.09
CA ALA A 162 10.14 -5.39 15.72
C ALA A 162 10.16 -3.97 16.32
N SER A 163 9.52 -2.99 15.65
CA SER A 163 9.39 -1.63 16.15
C SER A 163 8.55 -1.55 17.44
N PHE A 164 7.44 -2.26 17.47
CA PHE A 164 6.61 -2.35 18.69
C PHE A 164 7.36 -3.01 19.85
N LEU A 165 8.11 -4.09 19.58
CA LEU A 165 8.96 -4.74 20.58
C LEU A 165 10.01 -3.76 21.13
N ASN A 166 10.71 -3.05 20.25
CA ASN A 166 11.71 -2.05 20.60
C ASN A 166 11.13 -0.89 21.40
N GLY A 167 9.97 -0.38 21.02
CA GLY A 167 9.28 0.66 21.76
C GLY A 167 8.84 0.22 23.16
N SER A 168 8.52 -1.07 23.33
CA SER A 168 7.98 -1.62 24.58
C SER A 168 9.05 -2.10 25.55
N VAL A 169 10.12 -2.74 25.07
CA VAL A 169 11.09 -3.48 25.91
C VAL A 169 11.73 -2.61 26.99
N PHE A 170 12.07 -1.36 26.68
CA PHE A 170 12.76 -0.47 27.63
C PHE A 170 11.87 -0.04 28.79
N PHE A 171 10.54 -0.02 28.63
CA PHE A 171 9.63 0.16 29.75
C PHE A 171 9.76 -0.97 30.77
N PHE A 172 9.75 -2.21 30.30
CA PHE A 172 9.81 -3.39 31.17
C PHE A 172 11.18 -3.57 31.77
N LEU A 173 12.26 -3.33 31.03
CA LEU A 173 13.62 -3.32 31.57
C LEU A 173 13.78 -2.24 32.65
N SER A 174 13.30 -1.02 32.41
CA SER A 174 13.36 0.05 33.43
C SER A 174 12.61 -0.34 34.70
N TYR A 175 11.42 -0.94 34.59
CA TYR A 175 10.67 -1.38 35.77
C TYR A 175 11.32 -2.60 36.47
N ALA A 176 11.90 -3.52 35.71
CA ALA A 176 12.66 -4.66 36.25
C ALA A 176 13.82 -4.21 37.15
N PHE A 177 14.57 -3.18 36.70
CA PHE A 177 15.70 -2.66 37.49
C PHE A 177 15.28 -1.74 38.63
N PHE A 178 14.28 -0.88 38.44
CA PHE A 178 13.97 0.24 39.36
C PHE A 178 12.57 0.22 39.96
N GLY A 179 11.76 -0.77 39.60
CA GLY A 179 10.43 -0.95 40.19
C GLY A 179 10.46 -1.21 41.69
N LYS A 180 9.42 -0.78 42.45
CA LYS A 180 9.34 -0.94 43.90
C LYS A 180 8.97 -2.35 44.36
N ASN A 181 8.10 -3.03 43.61
CA ASN A 181 7.57 -4.35 43.96
C ASN A 181 8.40 -5.44 43.29
N LEU A 182 8.94 -6.36 44.09
CA LEU A 182 9.79 -7.47 43.65
C LEU A 182 9.05 -8.36 42.63
N ALA A 183 7.79 -8.74 42.90
CA ALA A 183 7.02 -9.57 41.98
C ALA A 183 6.82 -8.87 40.61
N GLY A 184 6.49 -7.57 40.62
CA GLY A 184 6.40 -6.76 39.41
C GLY A 184 7.75 -6.63 38.65
N ARG A 185 8.87 -6.52 39.39
CA ARG A 185 10.22 -6.52 38.79
C ARG A 185 10.53 -7.82 38.10
N CYS A 186 10.27 -8.96 38.73
CA CYS A 186 10.48 -10.28 38.15
C CYS A 186 9.57 -10.49 36.91
N ALA A 187 8.29 -10.14 37.00
CA ALA A 187 7.37 -10.22 35.87
C ALA A 187 7.84 -9.35 34.67
N CYS A 188 8.25 -8.11 34.91
CA CYS A 188 8.77 -7.22 33.88
C CYS A 188 10.12 -7.68 33.33
N ALA A 189 10.98 -8.32 34.16
CA ALA A 189 12.24 -8.91 33.67
C ALA A 189 11.97 -10.07 32.70
N LEU A 190 11.07 -10.99 33.07
CA LEU A 190 10.66 -12.09 32.22
C LEU A 190 10.06 -11.61 30.89
N LEU A 191 9.16 -10.62 30.98
CA LEU A 191 8.55 -10.03 29.79
C LEU A 191 9.59 -9.32 28.91
N GLY A 192 10.55 -8.59 29.52
CA GLY A 192 11.64 -7.95 28.80
C GLY A 192 12.53 -8.96 28.06
N VAL A 193 12.85 -10.09 28.68
CA VAL A 193 13.57 -11.21 28.04
C VAL A 193 12.75 -11.81 26.91
N GLY A 194 11.45 -12.03 27.12
CA GLY A 194 10.52 -12.51 26.07
C GLY A 194 10.46 -11.59 24.87
N LEU A 195 10.41 -10.26 25.07
CA LEU A 195 10.41 -9.26 23.99
C LEU A 195 11.74 -9.28 23.22
N ILE A 196 12.88 -9.41 23.89
CA ILE A 196 14.19 -9.53 23.23
C ILE A 196 14.29 -10.83 22.44
N ALA A 197 13.81 -11.94 23.00
CA ALA A 197 13.77 -13.23 22.29
C ALA A 197 12.85 -13.13 21.03
N SER A 198 11.67 -12.49 21.17
CA SER A 198 10.76 -12.26 20.05
C SER A 198 11.39 -11.36 18.96
N LEU A 199 12.20 -10.38 19.37
CA LEU A 199 12.95 -9.55 18.42
C LEU A 199 14.01 -10.38 17.66
N LEU A 200 14.68 -11.33 18.34
CA LEU A 200 15.64 -12.25 17.70
C LEU A 200 14.97 -13.09 16.62
N ILE A 201 13.82 -13.70 16.93
CA ILE A 201 13.12 -14.59 16.01
C ILE A 201 12.33 -13.85 14.93
N SER A 202 12.12 -12.52 15.05
CA SER A 202 11.49 -11.71 14.00
C SER A 202 12.35 -11.52 12.76
N GLU A 203 13.65 -11.80 12.85
CA GLU A 203 14.66 -11.63 11.79
C GLU A 203 14.73 -10.21 11.20
N SER A 204 14.26 -9.18 11.91
CA SER A 204 14.33 -7.79 11.49
C SER A 204 15.72 -7.22 11.69
N ARG A 205 16.50 -7.05 10.60
CA ARG A 205 17.82 -6.41 10.63
C ARG A 205 17.75 -5.00 11.21
N GLY A 206 16.82 -4.18 10.71
CA GLY A 206 16.57 -2.82 11.21
C GLY A 206 16.15 -2.82 12.68
N GLY A 207 15.37 -3.82 13.11
CA GLY A 207 14.94 -4.00 14.50
C GLY A 207 16.14 -4.18 15.46
N TRP A 208 17.12 -4.95 15.07
CA TRP A 208 18.34 -5.14 15.87
C TRP A 208 19.17 -3.87 15.99
N VAL A 209 19.43 -3.20 14.87
CA VAL A 209 20.17 -1.92 14.90
C VAL A 209 19.46 -0.92 15.81
N SER A 210 18.14 -0.83 15.69
CA SER A 210 17.31 0.08 16.48
C SER A 210 17.31 -0.27 17.98
N PHE A 211 17.31 -1.56 18.31
CA PHE A 211 17.44 -2.03 19.70
C PHE A 211 18.76 -1.60 20.32
N VAL A 212 19.87 -1.74 19.59
CA VAL A 212 21.19 -1.35 20.08
C VAL A 212 21.30 0.16 20.26
N VAL A 213 20.81 0.95 19.30
CA VAL A 213 20.83 2.42 19.38
C VAL A 213 19.97 2.91 20.56
N GLY A 214 18.73 2.44 20.66
CA GLY A 214 17.83 2.78 21.76
C GLY A 214 18.34 2.28 23.11
N GLY A 215 18.90 1.07 23.13
CA GLY A 215 19.53 0.48 24.33
C GLY A 215 20.76 1.25 24.79
N THR A 216 21.59 1.71 23.89
CA THR A 216 22.77 2.55 24.23
C THR A 216 22.31 3.86 24.88
N LEU A 217 21.34 4.56 24.29
CA LEU A 217 20.79 5.75 24.91
C LEU A 217 20.15 5.44 26.27
N TRP A 218 19.34 4.39 26.33
CA TRP A 218 18.70 3.97 27.59
C TRP A 218 19.74 3.70 28.68
N MET A 219 20.86 3.00 28.37
CA MET A 219 21.94 2.74 29.30
C MET A 219 22.62 4.04 29.76
N ILE A 220 22.88 4.99 28.83
CA ILE A 220 23.42 6.32 29.18
C ILE A 220 22.49 7.04 30.18
N LEU A 221 21.18 7.02 29.90
CA LEU A 221 20.20 7.61 30.79
C LEU A 221 20.12 6.92 32.15
N VAL A 222 20.29 5.59 32.20
CA VAL A 222 20.42 4.83 33.45
C VAL A 222 21.63 5.32 34.26
N VAL A 223 22.78 5.51 33.64
CA VAL A 223 23.99 6.03 34.29
C VAL A 223 23.75 7.42 34.87
N LEU A 224 23.15 8.33 34.06
CA LEU A 224 22.81 9.69 34.52
C LEU A 224 21.80 9.65 35.67
N PHE A 225 20.81 8.79 35.63
CA PHE A 225 19.80 8.59 36.64
C PHE A 225 20.42 8.09 37.96
N LEU A 226 21.36 7.12 37.91
CA LEU A 226 22.09 6.61 39.10
C LEU A 226 23.06 7.63 39.65
N LYS A 227 23.76 8.38 38.80
CA LYS A 227 24.65 9.47 39.21
C LYS A 227 23.91 10.52 40.02
N HIS A 228 22.78 10.99 39.48
CA HIS A 228 21.94 11.99 40.13
C HIS A 228 21.41 11.50 41.52
N ARG A 229 21.12 10.21 41.65
CA ARG A 229 20.69 9.58 42.89
C ARG A 229 21.84 9.24 43.83
N GLN A 230 23.07 9.62 43.53
CA GLN A 230 24.27 9.29 44.32
C GLN A 230 24.37 7.79 44.65
N SER A 231 24.02 6.95 43.69
CA SER A 231 24.02 5.50 43.89
C SER A 231 25.45 4.95 43.92
N LYS A 232 25.76 4.12 44.92
CA LYS A 232 27.01 3.39 45.00
C LYS A 232 27.29 2.45 43.81
N PHE A 233 26.25 2.12 43.04
CA PHE A 233 26.38 1.28 41.84
C PHE A 233 26.73 2.06 40.57
N PHE A 234 26.84 3.41 40.62
CA PHE A 234 27.14 4.25 39.50
C PHE A 234 28.37 3.81 38.71
N GLY A 235 29.50 3.55 39.37
CA GLY A 235 30.75 3.15 38.75
C GLY A 235 30.65 1.81 38.03
N VAL A 236 30.11 0.79 38.69
CA VAL A 236 29.95 -0.57 38.12
C VAL A 236 29.02 -0.54 36.90
N VAL A 237 27.89 0.18 36.99
CA VAL A 237 26.96 0.29 35.90
C VAL A 237 27.55 1.08 34.73
N SER A 238 28.34 2.11 34.97
CA SER A 238 29.03 2.87 33.93
C SER A 238 29.99 1.99 33.12
N ILE A 239 30.76 1.12 33.77
CA ILE A 239 31.63 0.15 33.11
C ILE A 239 30.83 -0.86 32.33
N ALA A 240 29.77 -1.42 32.92
CA ALA A 240 28.88 -2.35 32.25
C ALA A 240 28.24 -1.74 31.00
N VAL A 241 27.82 -0.46 31.01
CA VAL A 241 27.31 0.27 29.86
C VAL A 241 28.31 0.34 28.70
N VAL A 242 29.58 0.64 29.01
CA VAL A 242 30.62 0.69 27.98
C VAL A 242 30.81 -0.69 27.36
N VAL A 243 30.95 -1.74 28.18
CA VAL A 243 31.18 -3.11 27.73
C VAL A 243 30.01 -3.62 26.92
N LEU A 244 28.76 -3.43 27.40
CA LEU A 244 27.56 -3.87 26.72
C LEU A 244 27.27 -3.03 25.46
N GLY A 245 27.59 -1.74 25.45
CA GLY A 245 27.47 -0.87 24.28
C GLY A 245 28.39 -1.32 23.14
N VAL A 246 29.65 -1.55 23.45
CA VAL A 246 30.63 -2.08 22.45
C VAL A 246 30.24 -3.49 22.01
N GLY A 247 29.93 -4.37 22.96
CA GLY A 247 29.42 -5.73 22.67
C GLY A 247 28.16 -5.74 21.84
N GLY A 248 27.24 -4.80 22.09
CA GLY A 248 26.00 -4.60 21.34
C GLY A 248 26.25 -4.20 19.89
N ILE A 249 27.18 -3.26 19.65
CA ILE A 249 27.56 -2.86 18.28
C ILE A 249 28.16 -4.06 17.53
N VAL A 250 29.10 -4.75 18.13
CA VAL A 250 29.74 -5.95 17.51
C VAL A 250 28.73 -7.05 17.24
N SER A 251 27.83 -7.32 18.20
CA SER A 251 26.77 -8.34 18.03
C SER A 251 25.74 -7.94 16.97
N SER A 252 25.46 -6.65 16.81
CA SER A 252 24.55 -6.18 15.75
C SER A 252 25.14 -6.41 14.37
N VAL A 253 26.41 -6.09 14.16
CA VAL A 253 27.08 -6.34 12.87
C VAL A 253 27.10 -7.82 12.57
N TRP A 254 27.45 -8.65 13.56
CA TRP A 254 27.47 -10.11 13.41
C TRP A 254 26.05 -10.67 13.14
N MET A 255 25.04 -10.20 13.88
CA MET A 255 23.65 -10.66 13.73
C MET A 255 23.07 -10.26 12.37
N VAL A 256 23.28 -9.02 11.92
CA VAL A 256 22.86 -8.56 10.60
C VAL A 256 23.48 -9.43 9.51
N LYS A 257 24.78 -9.74 9.62
CA LYS A 257 25.47 -10.64 8.71
C LYS A 257 24.83 -12.03 8.72
N ARG A 258 24.61 -12.63 9.89
CA ARG A 258 24.03 -13.97 10.04
C ARG A 258 22.58 -14.06 9.52
N ILE A 259 21.74 -13.05 9.79
CA ILE A 259 20.36 -13.00 9.26
C ILE A 259 20.40 -12.91 7.73
N THR A 260 21.34 -12.12 7.18
CA THR A 260 21.49 -12.01 5.72
C THR A 260 21.94 -13.35 5.12
N GLU A 261 22.93 -14.02 5.71
CA GLU A 261 23.41 -15.33 5.25
C GLU A 261 22.28 -16.40 5.29
N LYS A 262 21.53 -16.51 6.39
CA LYS A 262 20.38 -17.44 6.49
C LYS A 262 19.30 -17.18 5.46
N ARG A 263 19.02 -15.92 5.14
CA ARG A 263 18.05 -15.58 4.09
C ARG A 263 18.53 -15.97 2.71
N VAL A 264 19.82 -15.75 2.44
CA VAL A 264 20.44 -16.19 1.18
C VAL A 264 20.40 -17.72 1.05
N GLU A 265 20.72 -18.47 2.12
CA GLU A 265 20.61 -19.94 2.13
C GLU A 265 19.16 -20.39 1.87
N LYS A 266 18.18 -19.83 2.58
CA LYS A 266 16.76 -20.18 2.41
C LYS A 266 16.25 -19.90 1.00
N ILE A 267 16.69 -18.80 0.39
CA ILE A 267 16.33 -18.44 -0.98
C ILE A 267 17.04 -19.34 -2.00
N ALA A 268 18.29 -19.71 -1.75
CA ALA A 268 19.03 -20.62 -2.63
C ALA A 268 18.45 -22.04 -2.63
N ASP A 269 17.89 -22.47 -1.51
CA ASP A 269 17.25 -23.80 -1.38
C ASP A 269 15.83 -23.84 -2.02
N GLU A 270 15.11 -22.71 -2.04
CA GLU A 270 13.74 -22.64 -2.55
C GLU A 270 13.63 -22.41 -4.06
N VAL A 271 14.58 -21.74 -4.70
CA VAL A 271 14.56 -21.46 -6.16
C VAL A 271 15.96 -21.12 -6.69
N ASN A 272 16.24 -21.44 -7.95
CA ASN A 272 17.34 -20.86 -8.77
C ASN A 272 17.18 -19.32 -8.97
N TYR A 273 17.07 -18.56 -7.88
CA TYR A 273 16.80 -17.12 -7.90
C TYR A 273 18.04 -16.34 -7.46
N GLU A 274 18.96 -16.09 -8.37
CA GLU A 274 20.06 -15.12 -8.18
C GLU A 274 19.58 -13.65 -8.18
N VAL A 275 18.31 -13.39 -8.53
CA VAL A 275 17.78 -12.03 -8.82
C VAL A 275 17.23 -11.29 -7.58
N ASP A 276 16.89 -11.96 -6.47
CA ASP A 276 15.94 -11.36 -5.50
C ASP A 276 16.56 -10.45 -4.41
N ASN A 277 17.83 -10.54 -4.09
CA ASN A 277 18.45 -9.73 -3.03
C ASN A 277 18.93 -8.35 -3.50
N GLU A 278 19.46 -8.23 -4.70
CA GLU A 278 19.80 -6.91 -5.30
C GLU A 278 18.53 -6.13 -5.63
N VAL A 279 17.48 -6.79 -6.12
CA VAL A 279 16.17 -6.19 -6.41
C VAL A 279 15.47 -5.68 -5.13
N ARG A 280 15.53 -6.41 -4.02
CA ARG A 280 14.88 -5.98 -2.76
C ARG A 280 15.53 -4.78 -2.09
N ASP A 281 16.84 -4.74 -2.01
CA ASP A 281 17.56 -3.61 -1.41
C ASP A 281 17.66 -2.45 -2.42
N GLY A 282 17.77 -2.72 -3.73
CA GLY A 282 17.64 -1.74 -4.81
C GLY A 282 16.26 -1.09 -4.86
N GLY A 283 15.19 -1.85 -4.69
CA GLY A 283 13.81 -1.33 -4.65
C GLY A 283 13.58 -0.31 -3.53
N ARG A 284 14.14 -0.51 -2.34
CA ARG A 284 14.03 0.47 -1.25
C ARG A 284 14.76 1.77 -1.54
N VAL A 285 15.94 1.70 -2.16
CA VAL A 285 16.70 2.89 -2.57
C VAL A 285 15.92 3.67 -3.63
N ALA A 286 15.35 2.97 -4.61
CA ALA A 286 14.52 3.59 -5.64
C ALA A 286 13.25 4.24 -5.04
N PHE A 287 12.57 3.60 -4.08
CA PHE A 287 11.43 4.22 -3.38
C PHE A 287 11.82 5.47 -2.59
N GLN A 288 12.97 5.45 -1.93
CA GLN A 288 13.47 6.63 -1.24
C GLN A 288 13.84 7.76 -2.22
N GLN A 289 14.41 7.41 -3.38
CA GLN A 289 14.69 8.37 -4.44
C GLN A 289 13.42 8.99 -5.00
N MET A 290 12.40 8.17 -5.34
CA MET A 290 11.09 8.68 -5.76
C MET A 290 10.46 9.60 -4.71
N GLY A 291 10.52 9.22 -3.43
CA GLY A 291 10.03 10.08 -2.33
C GLY A 291 10.78 11.42 -2.25
N PHE A 292 12.07 11.40 -2.48
CA PHE A 292 12.87 12.63 -2.50
C PHE A 292 12.54 13.51 -3.73
N GLU A 293 12.30 12.92 -4.89
CA GLU A 293 11.85 13.66 -6.08
C GLU A 293 10.48 14.31 -5.87
N ILE A 294 9.53 13.58 -5.25
CA ILE A 294 8.22 14.13 -4.87
C ILE A 294 8.39 15.30 -3.89
N PHE A 295 9.32 15.19 -2.93
CA PHE A 295 9.67 16.30 -2.02
C PHE A 295 10.19 17.51 -2.78
N LEU A 296 11.07 17.33 -3.78
CA LEU A 296 11.62 18.43 -4.58
C LEU A 296 10.53 19.18 -5.39
N ASP A 297 9.45 18.53 -5.76
CA ASP A 297 8.31 19.19 -6.41
C ASP A 297 7.55 20.16 -5.47
N SER A 298 7.58 19.91 -4.16
CA SER A 298 6.89 20.71 -3.14
C SER A 298 7.68 20.76 -1.83
N PRO A 299 8.87 21.40 -1.79
CA PRO A 299 9.81 21.21 -0.69
C PRO A 299 9.36 21.87 0.63
N VAL A 300 8.53 22.90 0.60
CA VAL A 300 8.14 23.64 1.81
C VAL A 300 7.07 22.92 2.61
N ILE A 301 5.97 22.56 1.97
CA ILE A 301 4.78 21.99 2.64
C ILE A 301 4.43 20.58 2.17
N GLY A 302 5.22 19.99 1.26
CA GLY A 302 5.00 18.66 0.71
C GLY A 302 3.82 18.54 -0.26
N GLY A 303 3.62 17.35 -0.80
CA GLY A 303 2.52 17.06 -1.73
C GLY A 303 1.15 16.84 -1.07
N GLY A 304 1.08 16.77 0.25
CA GLY A 304 -0.12 16.41 1.04
C GLY A 304 -0.04 15.02 1.62
N ALA A 305 -1.00 14.65 2.45
CA ALA A 305 -1.04 13.32 3.05
C ALA A 305 -0.97 12.23 1.98
N ARG A 306 -0.11 11.25 2.20
CA ARG A 306 0.11 10.13 1.27
C ARG A 306 0.58 10.57 -0.13
N ALA A 307 1.27 11.73 -0.25
CA ALA A 307 1.80 12.18 -1.54
C ALA A 307 2.67 11.11 -2.20
N PHE A 308 3.49 10.41 -1.43
CA PHE A 308 4.24 9.27 -1.93
C PHE A 308 3.31 8.21 -2.54
N SER A 309 2.29 7.77 -1.81
CA SER A 309 1.42 6.66 -2.22
C SER A 309 0.71 6.90 -3.56
N TYR A 310 0.28 8.14 -3.85
CA TYR A 310 -0.44 8.43 -5.09
C TYR A 310 0.43 9.02 -6.20
N ARG A 311 1.64 9.56 -5.88
CA ARG A 311 2.53 10.18 -6.86
C ARG A 311 3.74 9.32 -7.24
N ALA A 312 4.03 8.25 -6.50
CA ALA A 312 5.19 7.43 -6.75
C ALA A 312 5.19 6.81 -8.17
N LEU A 313 4.00 6.50 -8.71
CA LEU A 313 3.87 6.01 -10.09
C LEU A 313 4.33 7.05 -11.14
N GLU A 314 4.21 8.34 -10.85
CA GLU A 314 4.67 9.44 -11.73
C GLU A 314 6.22 9.54 -11.78
N LYS A 315 6.88 9.03 -10.76
CA LYS A 315 8.35 9.04 -10.59
C LYS A 315 8.97 7.66 -10.78
N TRP A 316 8.20 6.73 -11.30
CA TRP A 316 8.68 5.36 -11.51
C TRP A 316 9.73 5.32 -12.62
N ASP A 317 10.94 4.86 -12.29
CA ASP A 317 11.99 4.59 -13.27
C ASP A 317 12.04 3.08 -13.56
N PRO A 318 11.69 2.66 -14.78
CA PRO A 318 11.68 1.25 -15.15
C PRO A 318 13.06 0.60 -15.20
N ASP A 319 14.10 1.38 -15.44
CA ASP A 319 15.47 0.86 -15.54
C ASP A 319 16.01 0.48 -14.15
N THR A 320 15.49 1.08 -13.10
CA THR A 320 15.89 0.80 -11.70
C THR A 320 14.94 -0.14 -10.95
N LEU A 321 13.70 -0.32 -11.43
CA LEU A 321 12.65 -1.10 -10.75
C LEU A 321 12.02 -2.10 -11.69
N GLU A 322 12.79 -3.08 -12.15
CA GLU A 322 12.38 -3.99 -13.22
C GLU A 322 11.07 -4.70 -12.94
N LEU A 323 10.60 -5.13 -11.94
CA LEU A 323 9.35 -5.92 -11.78
C LEU A 323 8.80 -5.88 -10.34
N TRP A 324 8.47 -4.68 -9.85
CA TRP A 324 7.78 -4.61 -8.57
C TRP A 324 6.28 -4.93 -8.74
N MET A 325 5.78 -5.88 -7.96
CA MET A 325 4.43 -6.45 -8.12
C MET A 325 3.30 -5.65 -7.45
N GLY A 326 3.58 -4.60 -6.70
CA GLY A 326 2.57 -3.83 -5.96
C GLY A 326 2.62 -2.33 -6.24
N ASP A 327 1.59 -1.56 -5.87
CA ASP A 327 1.67 -0.11 -5.82
C ASP A 327 2.65 0.30 -4.72
N PRO A 328 3.59 1.24 -4.99
CA PRO A 328 4.49 1.74 -3.97
C PRO A 328 3.71 2.61 -2.98
N GLU A 329 3.22 2.01 -1.90
CA GLU A 329 2.43 2.72 -0.90
C GLU A 329 3.30 3.55 0.05
N PHE A 330 4.57 3.15 0.25
CA PHE A 330 5.48 3.77 1.21
C PHE A 330 6.91 3.86 0.69
N ALA A 331 7.63 4.94 1.06
CA ALA A 331 9.04 5.15 0.75
C ALA A 331 10.01 4.22 1.52
N HIS A 332 9.51 3.37 2.42
CA HIS A 332 10.30 2.53 3.33
C HIS A 332 11.33 3.30 4.17
N ASN A 333 11.12 4.60 4.35
CA ASN A 333 11.87 5.51 5.21
C ASN A 333 10.94 6.65 5.61
N GLU A 334 10.58 6.71 6.89
CA GLU A 334 9.62 7.71 7.40
C GLU A 334 10.11 9.15 7.25
N PHE A 335 11.41 9.39 7.24
CA PHE A 335 11.94 10.73 7.07
C PHE A 335 11.73 11.21 5.64
N VAL A 336 11.96 10.35 4.66
CA VAL A 336 11.68 10.63 3.24
C VAL A 336 10.17 10.74 3.01
N GLN A 337 9.38 9.82 3.58
CA GLN A 337 7.92 9.85 3.52
C GLN A 337 7.37 11.18 4.06
N LEU A 338 7.84 11.61 5.22
CA LEU A 338 7.41 12.85 5.86
C LEU A 338 7.81 14.10 5.03
N LEU A 339 8.99 14.08 4.39
CA LEU A 339 9.42 15.12 3.48
C LEU A 339 8.56 15.19 2.23
N SER A 340 8.26 14.06 1.60
CA SER A 340 7.38 14.02 0.42
C SER A 340 5.95 14.45 0.72
N ASP A 341 5.41 14.04 1.87
CA ASP A 341 4.02 14.29 2.23
C ASP A 341 3.80 15.68 2.83
N TYR A 342 4.68 16.12 3.75
CA TYR A 342 4.48 17.33 4.55
C TYR A 342 5.59 18.36 4.42
N GLY A 343 6.59 18.13 3.57
CA GLY A 343 7.71 19.02 3.30
C GLY A 343 8.60 19.27 4.51
N ILE A 344 9.50 20.26 4.36
CA ILE A 344 10.45 20.63 5.42
C ILE A 344 9.75 21.21 6.67
N VAL A 345 8.59 21.87 6.50
CA VAL A 345 7.82 22.42 7.62
C VAL A 345 7.25 21.30 8.48
N GLY A 346 6.59 20.30 7.89
CA GLY A 346 6.07 19.14 8.64
C GLY A 346 7.19 18.31 9.26
N PHE A 347 8.27 18.07 8.51
CA PHE A 347 9.46 17.38 8.98
C PHE A 347 10.08 18.06 10.21
N ALA A 348 10.35 19.37 10.13
CA ALA A 348 10.93 20.13 11.23
C ALA A 348 9.98 20.18 12.45
N LEU A 349 8.69 20.32 12.22
CA LEU A 349 7.68 20.35 13.29
C LEU A 349 7.62 19.03 14.04
N LEU A 350 7.58 17.89 13.34
CA LEU A 350 7.53 16.57 13.98
C LEU A 350 8.83 16.29 14.76
N LEU A 351 9.99 16.57 14.17
CA LEU A 351 11.28 16.42 14.86
C LEU A 351 11.34 17.34 16.10
N ALA A 352 10.90 18.60 15.99
CA ALA A 352 10.87 19.51 17.13
C ALA A 352 9.97 18.96 18.26
N LEU A 353 8.80 18.41 17.94
CA LEU A 353 7.94 17.77 18.94
C LEU A 353 8.66 16.62 19.63
N PHE A 354 9.30 15.71 18.89
CA PHE A 354 10.05 14.59 19.47
C PHE A 354 11.22 15.07 20.35
N PHE A 355 12.04 16.01 19.85
CA PHE A 355 13.17 16.54 20.61
C PHE A 355 12.75 17.27 21.89
N ILE A 356 11.73 18.13 21.80
CA ILE A 356 11.24 18.86 22.98
C ILE A 356 10.74 17.89 24.05
N HIS A 357 9.94 16.88 23.67
CA HIS A 357 9.46 15.86 24.61
C HIS A 357 10.61 15.05 25.20
N GLY A 358 11.58 14.64 24.37
CA GLY A 358 12.77 13.90 24.80
C GLY A 358 13.61 14.69 25.78
N ILE A 359 13.97 15.94 25.44
CA ILE A 359 14.78 16.83 26.32
C ILE A 359 14.05 17.05 27.64
N LEU A 360 12.77 17.38 27.62
CA LEU A 360 12.00 17.64 28.82
C LEU A 360 11.81 16.39 29.68
N GLY A 361 11.68 15.20 29.06
CA GLY A 361 11.69 13.91 29.74
C GLY A 361 13.01 13.66 30.45
N VAL A 362 14.14 13.86 29.76
CA VAL A 362 15.49 13.74 30.37
C VAL A 362 15.70 14.77 31.49
N MET A 363 15.29 16.02 31.32
CA MET A 363 15.34 17.04 32.36
C MET A 363 14.52 16.62 33.61
N ASN A 364 13.36 16.02 33.40
CA ASN A 364 12.59 15.47 34.54
C ASN A 364 13.31 14.34 35.27
N LEU A 365 14.04 13.48 34.55
CA LEU A 365 14.85 12.40 35.12
C LEU A 365 15.97 12.95 36.03
N VAL A 366 16.61 14.05 35.60
CA VAL A 366 17.76 14.64 36.28
C VAL A 366 17.34 15.57 37.42
N ASN A 367 16.27 16.38 37.23
CA ASN A 367 15.88 17.44 38.16
C ASN A 367 14.76 17.06 39.16
N ASN A 368 14.26 15.82 39.12
CA ASN A 368 13.12 15.42 39.92
C ASN A 368 13.55 15.07 41.35
N ASP A 369 13.30 15.95 42.30
CA ASP A 369 13.45 15.71 43.77
C ASP A 369 12.51 14.63 44.31
N ASP A 370 11.56 14.19 43.50
CA ASP A 370 10.53 13.21 43.89
C ASP A 370 11.09 11.78 43.71
N ARG A 371 11.98 11.40 44.61
CA ARG A 371 12.66 10.07 44.66
C ARG A 371 11.69 8.88 44.67
N ASP A 372 10.40 9.14 44.82
CA ASP A 372 9.38 8.12 45.06
C ASP A 372 8.40 7.89 43.90
N SER A 373 8.46 8.68 42.81
CA SER A 373 7.49 8.51 41.75
C SER A 373 7.94 7.42 40.76
N GLY A 374 7.11 6.41 40.54
CA GLY A 374 7.32 5.42 39.47
C GLY A 374 7.34 6.04 38.07
N LEU A 375 6.99 7.33 37.94
CA LEU A 375 6.98 8.05 36.67
C LEU A 375 8.38 8.19 36.06
N SER A 376 9.41 8.47 36.85
CA SER A 376 10.78 8.58 36.37
C SER A 376 11.28 7.26 35.74
N VAL A 377 10.86 6.13 36.31
CA VAL A 377 11.18 4.79 35.75
C VAL A 377 10.52 4.60 34.39
N TRP A 378 9.28 5.07 34.21
CA TRP A 378 8.59 4.98 32.91
C TRP A 378 9.16 5.97 31.90
N GLN A 379 9.56 7.18 32.31
CA GLN A 379 10.24 8.15 31.44
C GLN A 379 11.57 7.63 30.92
N LEU A 380 12.31 6.90 31.74
CA LEU A 380 13.54 6.23 31.35
C LEU A 380 13.29 5.21 30.22
N GLY A 381 12.26 4.37 30.39
CA GLY A 381 11.85 3.40 29.38
C GLY A 381 11.31 4.07 28.10
N ALA A 382 10.49 5.10 28.26
CA ALA A 382 9.93 5.86 27.15
C ALA A 382 11.01 6.51 26.27
N ALA A 383 12.06 7.07 26.86
CA ALA A 383 13.15 7.70 26.12
C ALA A 383 13.94 6.69 25.28
N GLY A 384 14.29 5.53 25.87
CA GLY A 384 15.00 4.47 25.12
C GLY A 384 14.14 3.89 24.01
N GLY A 385 12.85 3.62 24.31
CA GLY A 385 11.90 3.08 23.33
C GLY A 385 11.62 4.04 22.18
N LEU A 386 11.45 5.33 22.47
CA LEU A 386 11.22 6.35 21.44
C LEU A 386 12.40 6.45 20.45
N VAL A 387 13.65 6.45 20.98
CA VAL A 387 14.83 6.52 20.11
C VAL A 387 15.00 5.24 19.29
N ALA A 388 14.70 4.07 19.87
CA ALA A 388 14.70 2.83 19.10
C ALA A 388 13.65 2.88 17.96
N MET A 389 12.44 3.37 18.22
CA MET A 389 11.42 3.54 17.16
C MET A 389 11.86 4.55 16.11
N LEU A 390 12.43 5.70 16.49
CA LEU A 390 12.96 6.67 15.53
C LEU A 390 14.10 6.10 14.67
N CYS A 391 14.96 5.27 15.23
CA CYS A 391 15.98 4.57 14.45
C CYS A 391 15.34 3.57 13.47
N GLN A 392 14.32 2.81 13.90
CA GLN A 392 13.60 1.87 13.05
C GLN A 392 12.87 2.57 11.90
N SER A 393 12.39 3.79 12.10
CA SER A 393 11.69 4.58 11.08
C SER A 393 12.57 4.97 9.88
N TYR A 394 13.89 4.90 10.02
CA TYR A 394 14.81 5.02 8.88
C TYR A 394 14.78 3.81 7.95
N PHE A 395 14.47 2.62 8.47
CA PHE A 395 14.48 1.37 7.74
C PHE A 395 13.10 0.90 7.29
N SER A 396 12.01 1.57 7.74
CA SER A 396 10.64 1.13 7.49
C SER A 396 9.65 2.29 7.71
N PHE A 397 8.38 2.06 7.36
CA PHE A 397 7.25 3.01 7.47
C PHE A 397 6.42 2.77 8.73
N ILE A 398 7.06 2.72 9.89
CA ILE A 398 6.44 2.28 11.15
C ILE A 398 5.37 3.24 11.71
N PHE A 399 5.43 4.53 11.36
CA PHE A 399 4.44 5.52 11.80
C PHE A 399 3.15 5.50 10.97
N HIS A 400 3.02 4.55 10.06
CA HIS A 400 1.76 4.22 9.39
C HIS A 400 1.03 3.02 10.03
N PHE A 401 1.70 2.30 10.95
CA PHE A 401 1.05 1.26 11.75
C PHE A 401 0.41 1.86 13.00
N PRO A 402 -0.93 1.75 13.17
CA PRO A 402 -1.65 2.30 14.31
C PRO A 402 -1.06 1.89 15.66
N ALA A 403 -0.61 0.64 15.79
CA ALA A 403 0.03 0.12 16.99
C ALA A 403 1.32 0.87 17.36
N CYS A 404 2.18 1.14 16.37
CA CYS A 404 3.44 1.86 16.58
C CYS A 404 3.18 3.34 16.90
N VAL A 405 2.25 3.97 16.19
CA VAL A 405 1.85 5.36 16.44
C VAL A 405 1.22 5.53 17.82
N ALA A 406 0.35 4.60 18.22
CA ALA A 406 -0.27 4.58 19.53
C ALA A 406 0.78 4.45 20.64
N LEU A 407 1.77 3.57 20.47
CA LEU A 407 2.88 3.41 21.41
C LEU A 407 3.77 4.66 21.47
N CYS A 408 4.08 5.26 20.31
CA CYS A 408 4.84 6.51 20.23
C CYS A 408 4.12 7.66 20.96
N ALA A 409 2.81 7.83 20.73
CA ALA A 409 1.98 8.81 21.43
C ALA A 409 1.97 8.59 22.95
N PHE A 410 1.89 7.32 23.38
CA PHE A 410 2.01 6.95 24.80
C PHE A 410 3.38 7.35 25.37
N GLN A 411 4.48 7.08 24.65
CA GLN A 411 5.83 7.45 25.08
C GLN A 411 6.00 8.96 25.21
N LEU A 412 5.56 9.73 24.21
CA LEU A 412 5.61 11.21 24.23
C LEU A 412 4.81 11.77 25.41
N ALA A 413 3.63 11.21 25.67
CA ALA A 413 2.81 11.62 26.81
C ALA A 413 3.46 11.31 28.18
N ILE A 414 4.14 10.18 28.31
CA ILE A 414 4.91 9.82 29.52
C ILE A 414 6.08 10.81 29.71
N LEU A 415 6.82 11.14 28.65
CA LEU A 415 7.92 12.11 28.69
C LEU A 415 7.44 13.52 29.07
N ALA A 416 6.26 13.93 28.58
CA ALA A 416 5.63 15.21 28.92
C ALA A 416 5.08 15.27 30.36
N SER A 417 4.82 14.12 30.97
CA SER A 417 4.17 14.02 32.27
C SER A 417 5.09 14.50 33.40
N GLN A 418 4.49 15.08 34.47
CA GLN A 418 5.19 15.50 35.70
C GLN A 418 4.65 14.79 36.93
N SER A 419 5.50 14.52 37.91
CA SER A 419 5.14 13.75 39.12
C SER A 419 4.27 14.52 40.11
N ARG A 420 4.43 15.79 40.24
CA ARG A 420 3.54 16.78 40.88
C ARG A 420 4.02 18.17 40.48
N CYS A 421 3.16 18.97 39.90
CA CYS A 421 3.34 20.40 40.02
C CYS A 421 3.20 20.73 41.51
N LYS A 422 4.24 21.18 42.18
CA LYS A 422 4.08 22.02 43.37
C LYS A 422 3.30 23.23 42.78
N SER A 423 1.98 23.10 42.77
CA SER A 423 1.11 24.23 42.49
C SER A 423 1.34 25.26 43.61
N ARG A 424 2.36 26.06 43.44
CA ARG A 424 2.23 27.41 43.90
C ARG A 424 0.97 27.91 43.20
N GLU A 425 -0.09 28.08 43.96
CA GLU A 425 -1.34 28.73 43.54
C GLU A 425 -1.02 30.10 42.95
N ARG A 426 -0.49 30.13 41.72
CA ARG A 426 -0.60 31.28 40.87
C ARG A 426 -1.99 31.19 40.24
N GLN A 427 -2.91 31.85 40.92
CA GLN A 427 -4.23 32.27 40.41
C GLN A 427 -4.02 33.20 39.20
N GLY A 428 -3.40 32.75 38.15
CA GLY A 428 -3.13 33.54 36.97
C GLY A 428 -3.21 32.68 35.69
N PHE A 429 -4.21 32.96 34.92
CA PHE A 429 -4.40 32.56 33.54
C PHE A 429 -4.87 31.10 33.31
N ARG A 430 -6.19 30.92 33.15
CA ARG A 430 -6.88 29.67 32.83
C ARG A 430 -6.82 29.30 31.33
N ALA A 431 -6.26 30.16 30.43
CA ALA A 431 -6.30 29.98 28.98
C ALA A 431 -5.70 28.66 28.46
N PRO A 432 -4.52 28.17 28.92
CA PRO A 432 -4.02 26.89 28.41
C PRO A 432 -4.94 25.72 28.75
N GLY A 433 -5.59 25.72 29.92
CA GLY A 433 -6.55 24.70 30.32
C GLY A 433 -7.77 24.64 29.42
N PHE A 434 -8.30 25.81 29.11
CA PHE A 434 -9.43 25.95 28.16
C PHE A 434 -9.07 25.45 26.76
N LEU A 435 -7.93 25.89 26.22
CA LEU A 435 -7.46 25.44 24.89
C LEU A 435 -7.25 23.93 24.82
N ILE A 436 -6.71 23.32 25.85
CA ILE A 436 -6.54 21.86 25.89
C ILE A 436 -7.88 21.15 25.99
N GLY A 437 -8.82 21.66 26.78
CA GLY A 437 -10.19 21.13 26.85
C GLY A 437 -10.90 21.23 25.51
N LEU A 438 -10.80 22.36 24.83
CA LEU A 438 -11.38 22.58 23.51
C LEU A 438 -10.73 21.67 22.44
N GLY A 439 -9.40 21.61 22.41
CA GLY A 439 -8.67 20.68 21.52
C GLY A 439 -9.02 19.23 21.79
N GLY A 440 -9.15 18.85 23.06
CA GLY A 440 -9.60 17.51 23.46
C GLY A 440 -11.02 17.20 23.00
N MET A 441 -11.96 18.14 23.11
CA MET A 441 -13.33 17.97 22.61
C MET A 441 -13.37 17.88 21.08
N ALA A 442 -12.60 18.72 20.36
CA ALA A 442 -12.51 18.66 18.92
C ALA A 442 -11.94 17.31 18.44
N THR A 443 -10.83 16.86 19.04
CA THR A 443 -10.24 15.55 18.77
C THR A 443 -11.24 14.42 19.07
N ALA A 444 -11.95 14.49 20.21
CA ALA A 444 -12.94 13.50 20.58
C ALA A 444 -14.11 13.43 19.58
N ALA A 445 -14.64 14.57 19.18
CA ALA A 445 -15.74 14.64 18.19
C ALA A 445 -15.31 14.07 16.84
N SER A 446 -14.10 14.39 16.39
CA SER A 446 -13.53 13.85 15.14
C SER A 446 -13.33 12.33 15.23
N LEU A 447 -12.80 11.82 16.33
CA LEU A 447 -12.61 10.37 16.55
C LEU A 447 -13.95 9.62 16.63
N VAL A 448 -14.97 10.21 17.27
CA VAL A 448 -16.33 9.63 17.29
C VAL A 448 -16.90 9.57 15.87
N PHE A 449 -16.79 10.66 15.11
CA PHE A 449 -17.26 10.72 13.73
C PHE A 449 -16.58 9.67 12.84
N LEU A 450 -15.24 9.63 12.87
CA LEU A 450 -14.46 8.66 12.08
C LEU A 450 -14.72 7.22 12.56
N GLY A 451 -14.78 7.01 13.86
CA GLY A 451 -15.05 5.71 14.47
C GLY A 451 -16.42 5.13 14.08
N ILE A 452 -17.47 5.95 14.08
CA ILE A 452 -18.79 5.53 13.60
C ILE A 452 -18.76 5.15 12.13
N ASN A 453 -18.14 5.98 11.27
CA ASN A 453 -18.07 5.70 9.84
C ASN A 453 -17.27 4.43 9.54
N PHE A 454 -16.10 4.25 10.15
CA PHE A 454 -15.29 3.05 9.95
C PHE A 454 -15.95 1.78 10.50
N ALA A 455 -16.54 1.85 11.71
CA ALA A 455 -17.26 0.71 12.30
C ALA A 455 -18.47 0.31 11.45
N LYS A 456 -19.25 1.32 10.98
CA LYS A 456 -20.40 1.08 10.11
C LYS A 456 -19.95 0.54 8.73
N GLY A 457 -18.89 1.12 8.14
CA GLY A 457 -18.31 0.62 6.90
C GLY A 457 -17.88 -0.85 6.99
N TYR A 458 -17.22 -1.23 8.08
CA TYR A 458 -16.84 -2.63 8.31
C TYR A 458 -18.05 -3.55 8.49
N GLN A 459 -19.06 -3.12 9.24
CA GLN A 459 -20.31 -3.88 9.39
C GLN A 459 -20.99 -4.12 8.04
N LEU A 460 -21.15 -3.06 7.25
CA LEU A 460 -21.78 -3.12 5.93
C LEU A 460 -20.96 -3.97 4.94
N SER A 461 -19.64 -3.92 4.98
CA SER A 461 -18.78 -4.77 4.14
C SER A 461 -19.03 -6.26 4.42
N ASN A 462 -19.07 -6.66 5.70
CA ASN A 462 -19.38 -8.06 6.07
C ASN A 462 -20.81 -8.46 5.71
N GLU A 463 -21.77 -7.54 5.86
CA GLU A 463 -23.17 -7.76 5.47
C GLU A 463 -23.29 -7.96 3.96
N ALA A 464 -22.64 -7.10 3.15
CA ALA A 464 -22.61 -7.20 1.70
C ALA A 464 -22.01 -8.54 1.23
N GLU A 465 -20.93 -8.97 1.84
CA GLU A 465 -20.29 -10.25 1.52
C GLU A 465 -21.22 -11.44 1.82
N GLY A 466 -21.94 -11.39 2.96
CA GLY A 466 -22.99 -12.35 3.29
C GLY A 466 -24.15 -12.36 2.30
N GLN A 467 -24.64 -11.17 1.91
CA GLN A 467 -25.72 -11.01 0.93
C GLN A 467 -25.29 -11.56 -0.44
N LEU A 468 -24.09 -11.19 -0.93
CA LEU A 468 -23.58 -11.64 -2.22
C LEU A 468 -23.28 -13.14 -2.27
N THR A 469 -22.92 -13.73 -1.14
CA THR A 469 -22.68 -15.19 -1.04
C THR A 469 -24.02 -15.97 -1.03
N ALA A 470 -25.05 -15.42 -0.41
CA ALA A 470 -26.37 -16.05 -0.30
C ALA A 470 -27.28 -15.76 -1.50
N ALA A 471 -26.95 -14.80 -2.34
CA ALA A 471 -27.80 -14.31 -3.44
C ALA A 471 -28.14 -15.40 -4.44
N LYS A 472 -29.45 -15.50 -4.78
CA LYS A 472 -30.02 -16.45 -5.73
C LYS A 472 -30.64 -15.78 -6.94
N SER A 473 -30.85 -14.46 -6.89
CA SER A 473 -31.41 -13.66 -7.96
C SER A 473 -30.52 -12.46 -8.32
N VAL A 474 -30.74 -11.88 -9.49
CA VAL A 474 -30.01 -10.69 -9.95
C VAL A 474 -30.28 -9.50 -9.03
N GLU A 475 -31.52 -9.37 -8.57
CA GLU A 475 -31.93 -8.31 -7.65
C GLU A 475 -31.21 -8.40 -6.30
N GLU A 476 -31.05 -9.61 -5.76
CA GLU A 476 -30.31 -9.86 -4.52
C GLU A 476 -28.83 -9.52 -4.68
N ILE A 477 -28.22 -9.81 -5.85
CA ILE A 477 -26.84 -9.42 -6.15
C ILE A 477 -26.72 -7.89 -6.17
N PHE A 478 -27.63 -7.17 -6.84
CA PHE A 478 -27.61 -5.70 -6.84
C PHE A 478 -27.76 -5.12 -5.43
N ALA A 479 -28.65 -5.66 -4.61
CA ALA A 479 -28.81 -5.24 -3.23
C ALA A 479 -27.51 -5.43 -2.42
N GLY A 480 -26.79 -6.53 -2.62
CA GLY A 480 -25.47 -6.75 -2.02
C GLY A 480 -24.40 -5.77 -2.51
N LEU A 481 -24.40 -5.44 -3.81
CA LEU A 481 -23.51 -4.42 -4.38
C LEU A 481 -23.84 -3.00 -3.84
N ASP A 482 -25.11 -2.66 -3.63
CA ASP A 482 -25.53 -1.39 -3.03
C ASP A 482 -25.04 -1.28 -1.58
N THR A 483 -25.15 -2.37 -0.81
CA THR A 483 -24.62 -2.45 0.55
C THR A 483 -23.08 -2.29 0.56
N MET A 484 -22.39 -2.89 -0.41
CA MET A 484 -20.94 -2.76 -0.56
C MET A 484 -20.51 -1.33 -0.93
N GLU A 485 -21.30 -0.64 -1.77
CA GLU A 485 -21.06 0.77 -2.09
C GLU A 485 -21.21 1.66 -0.87
N GLU A 486 -22.27 1.48 -0.08
CA GLU A 486 -22.44 2.24 1.16
C GLU A 486 -21.26 1.99 2.11
N ALA A 487 -20.73 0.75 2.20
CA ALA A 487 -19.54 0.43 2.97
C ALA A 487 -18.32 1.23 2.49
N GLY A 488 -18.10 1.30 1.18
CA GLY A 488 -17.02 2.07 0.55
C GLY A 488 -17.14 3.57 0.82
N GLU A 489 -18.35 4.15 0.72
CA GLU A 489 -18.60 5.57 1.02
C GLU A 489 -18.32 5.91 2.49
N ARG A 490 -18.60 4.98 3.42
CA ARG A 490 -18.32 5.15 4.84
C ARG A 490 -16.82 5.10 5.14
N SER A 491 -16.10 4.14 4.55
CA SER A 491 -14.67 3.97 4.77
C SER A 491 -13.81 4.95 3.97
N ARG A 492 -14.32 5.44 2.83
CA ARG A 492 -13.59 6.24 1.83
C ARG A 492 -12.31 5.57 1.34
N ASP A 493 -12.34 4.25 1.24
CA ASP A 493 -11.20 3.45 0.80
C ASP A 493 -11.36 3.10 -0.68
N PRO A 494 -10.42 3.52 -1.58
CA PRO A 494 -10.46 3.16 -3.00
C PRO A 494 -10.49 1.64 -3.24
N LYS A 495 -9.86 0.84 -2.37
CA LYS A 495 -9.86 -0.63 -2.45
C LYS A 495 -11.26 -1.22 -2.30
N SER A 496 -12.13 -0.61 -1.50
CA SER A 496 -13.53 -1.05 -1.35
C SER A 496 -14.31 -0.95 -2.67
N PHE A 497 -14.09 0.12 -3.42
CA PHE A 497 -14.72 0.30 -4.73
C PHE A 497 -14.11 -0.60 -5.82
N GLU A 498 -12.81 -0.91 -5.72
CA GLU A 498 -12.19 -1.92 -6.58
C GLU A 498 -12.84 -3.30 -6.38
N VAL A 499 -13.03 -3.73 -5.12
CA VAL A 499 -13.68 -5.01 -4.80
C VAL A 499 -15.11 -5.04 -5.38
N LEU A 500 -15.88 -3.97 -5.20
CA LEU A 500 -17.21 -3.82 -5.79
C LEU A 500 -17.17 -3.93 -7.32
N ALA A 501 -16.28 -3.19 -7.97
CA ALA A 501 -16.14 -3.21 -9.43
C ALA A 501 -15.77 -4.60 -9.96
N ARG A 502 -14.80 -5.26 -9.34
CA ARG A 502 -14.41 -6.63 -9.70
C ARG A 502 -15.57 -7.62 -9.53
N ARG A 503 -16.32 -7.52 -8.44
CA ARG A 503 -17.50 -8.36 -8.23
C ARG A 503 -18.54 -8.14 -9.31
N ALA A 504 -18.87 -6.89 -9.63
CA ALA A 504 -19.82 -6.56 -10.70
C ALA A 504 -19.33 -7.10 -12.06
N MET A 505 -18.03 -7.00 -12.39
CA MET A 505 -17.48 -7.58 -13.62
C MET A 505 -17.60 -9.11 -13.67
N ILE A 506 -17.45 -9.80 -12.54
CA ILE A 506 -17.65 -11.25 -12.47
C ILE A 506 -19.13 -11.59 -12.79
N GLU A 507 -20.06 -10.88 -12.19
CA GLU A 507 -21.49 -11.10 -12.43
C GLU A 507 -21.91 -10.72 -13.87
N ALA A 508 -21.32 -9.68 -14.47
CA ALA A 508 -21.48 -9.37 -15.89
C ALA A 508 -21.06 -10.55 -16.78
N ASN A 509 -19.91 -11.16 -16.49
CA ASN A 509 -19.44 -12.33 -17.24
C ASN A 509 -20.38 -13.55 -17.05
N VAL A 510 -20.94 -13.74 -15.85
CA VAL A 510 -21.93 -14.81 -15.59
C VAL A 510 -23.20 -14.56 -16.39
N ALA A 511 -23.70 -13.32 -16.45
CA ALA A 511 -24.88 -12.94 -17.24
C ALA A 511 -24.65 -13.17 -18.73
N LEU A 512 -23.48 -12.81 -19.27
CA LEU A 512 -23.12 -13.09 -20.67
C LEU A 512 -23.09 -14.59 -20.98
N LYS A 513 -22.58 -15.42 -20.08
CA LYS A 513 -22.63 -16.88 -20.23
C LYS A 513 -24.06 -17.44 -20.22
N LYS A 514 -24.98 -16.77 -19.53
CA LYS A 514 -26.42 -17.08 -19.52
C LYS A 514 -27.19 -16.45 -20.70
N GLN A 515 -26.49 -15.79 -21.61
CA GLN A 515 -27.05 -15.10 -22.78
C GLN A 515 -28.00 -13.94 -22.41
N ASP A 516 -27.71 -13.24 -21.31
CA ASP A 516 -28.45 -12.05 -20.87
C ASP A 516 -27.55 -10.80 -20.96
N PRO A 517 -27.46 -10.18 -22.15
CA PRO A 517 -26.60 -9.01 -22.37
C PRO A 517 -27.11 -7.75 -21.64
N ASP A 518 -28.42 -7.63 -21.39
CA ASP A 518 -28.98 -6.46 -20.71
C ASP A 518 -28.58 -6.44 -19.23
N VAL A 519 -28.64 -7.59 -18.57
CA VAL A 519 -28.16 -7.75 -17.19
C VAL A 519 -26.65 -7.56 -17.13
N ALA A 520 -25.88 -8.11 -18.07
CA ALA A 520 -24.44 -7.90 -18.13
C ALA A 520 -24.09 -6.43 -18.27
N ASN A 521 -24.82 -5.68 -19.11
CA ASN A 521 -24.61 -4.25 -19.29
C ASN A 521 -24.86 -3.45 -17.99
N LYS A 522 -25.92 -3.79 -17.23
CA LYS A 522 -26.18 -3.16 -15.93
C LYS A 522 -25.03 -3.40 -14.95
N PHE A 523 -24.51 -4.62 -14.87
CA PHE A 523 -23.37 -4.92 -14.02
C PHE A 523 -22.09 -4.17 -14.46
N ASN A 524 -21.83 -4.07 -15.78
CA ASN A 524 -20.71 -3.29 -16.29
C ASN A 524 -20.85 -1.79 -15.98
N GLN A 525 -22.06 -1.22 -16.07
CA GLN A 525 -22.30 0.17 -15.65
C GLN A 525 -21.99 0.36 -14.16
N ARG A 526 -22.37 -0.60 -13.33
CA ARG A 526 -22.06 -0.57 -11.90
C ARG A 526 -20.54 -0.64 -11.64
N ALA A 527 -19.84 -1.52 -12.34
CA ALA A 527 -18.38 -1.63 -12.26
C ALA A 527 -17.70 -0.34 -12.70
N LYS A 528 -18.18 0.31 -13.78
CA LYS A 528 -17.69 1.60 -14.25
C LYS A 528 -17.79 2.66 -13.15
N ALA A 529 -18.98 2.86 -12.60
CA ALA A 529 -19.22 3.85 -11.54
C ALA A 529 -18.30 3.60 -10.32
N ALA A 530 -18.09 2.34 -9.95
CA ALA A 530 -17.21 2.00 -8.85
C ALA A 530 -15.73 2.31 -9.14
N PHE A 531 -15.22 2.01 -10.34
CA PHE A 531 -13.84 2.40 -10.70
C PHE A 531 -13.67 3.92 -10.80
N GLU A 532 -14.65 4.64 -11.36
CA GLU A 532 -14.65 6.11 -11.40
C GLU A 532 -14.58 6.67 -9.97
N ARG A 533 -15.37 6.12 -9.05
CA ARG A 533 -15.35 6.52 -7.65
C ARG A 533 -14.02 6.20 -6.96
N ALA A 534 -13.41 5.05 -7.25
CA ALA A 534 -12.07 4.73 -6.76
C ALA A 534 -11.02 5.76 -7.23
N LEU A 535 -11.10 6.21 -8.49
CA LEU A 535 -10.20 7.22 -9.06
C LEU A 535 -10.46 8.63 -8.50
N GLU A 536 -11.68 8.98 -8.13
CA GLU A 536 -11.97 10.22 -7.39
C GLU A 536 -11.29 10.22 -6.00
N LEU A 537 -11.23 9.05 -5.34
CA LEU A 537 -10.59 8.90 -4.04
C LEU A 537 -9.07 8.79 -4.13
N ASN A 538 -8.54 8.19 -5.19
CA ASN A 538 -7.11 8.10 -5.52
C ASN A 538 -6.92 8.14 -7.05
N PRO A 539 -6.54 9.29 -7.64
CA PRO A 539 -6.43 9.46 -9.10
C PRO A 539 -5.43 8.51 -9.79
N ASN A 540 -4.45 8.01 -9.06
CA ASN A 540 -3.40 7.11 -9.56
C ASN A 540 -3.57 5.67 -9.03
N PHE A 541 -4.78 5.29 -8.63
CA PHE A 541 -5.03 3.92 -8.16
C PHE A 541 -4.93 2.92 -9.31
N SER A 542 -3.84 2.17 -9.37
CA SER A 542 -3.46 1.34 -10.51
C SER A 542 -4.51 0.30 -10.89
N ALA A 543 -5.17 -0.30 -9.90
CA ALA A 543 -6.21 -1.30 -10.15
C ALA A 543 -7.44 -0.71 -10.88
N ALA A 544 -7.81 0.54 -10.54
CA ALA A 544 -8.91 1.24 -11.21
C ALA A 544 -8.48 1.77 -12.59
N LEU A 545 -7.25 2.30 -12.70
CA LEU A 545 -6.68 2.71 -13.99
C LEU A 545 -6.62 1.56 -15.00
N ALA A 546 -6.30 0.35 -14.55
CA ALA A 546 -6.28 -0.84 -15.39
C ALA A 546 -7.68 -1.46 -15.60
N GLY A 547 -8.59 -1.28 -14.64
CA GLY A 547 -9.93 -1.88 -14.63
C GLY A 547 -10.96 -1.12 -15.44
N LEU A 548 -11.00 0.20 -15.29
CA LEU A 548 -12.00 1.06 -15.95
C LEU A 548 -12.02 0.91 -17.49
N PRO A 549 -10.87 0.94 -18.20
CA PRO A 549 -10.89 0.78 -19.64
C PRO A 549 -11.45 -0.57 -20.12
N ARG A 550 -11.27 -1.62 -19.34
CA ARG A 550 -11.84 -2.95 -19.62
C ARG A 550 -13.37 -2.96 -19.55
N VAL A 551 -13.90 -2.20 -18.61
CA VAL A 551 -15.35 -2.04 -18.46
C VAL A 551 -15.91 -1.15 -19.57
N GLU A 552 -15.20 -0.09 -19.96
CA GLU A 552 -15.57 0.74 -21.12
C GLU A 552 -15.62 -0.08 -22.41
N ASP A 553 -14.68 -0.98 -22.63
CA ASP A 553 -14.73 -1.94 -23.75
C ASP A 553 -15.95 -2.85 -23.69
N ALA A 554 -16.27 -3.38 -22.50
CA ALA A 554 -17.43 -4.23 -22.34
C ALA A 554 -18.77 -3.49 -22.56
N LEU A 555 -18.79 -2.18 -22.30
CA LEU A 555 -19.90 -1.29 -22.61
C LEU A 555 -19.95 -0.82 -24.08
N GLY A 556 -18.91 -1.14 -24.88
CA GLY A 556 -18.81 -0.72 -26.28
C GLY A 556 -18.22 0.67 -26.49
N ASN A 557 -17.75 1.33 -25.43
CA ASN A 557 -17.12 2.66 -25.45
C ASN A 557 -15.62 2.56 -25.79
N HIS A 558 -15.28 1.99 -26.96
CA HIS A 558 -13.91 1.61 -27.31
C HIS A 558 -12.94 2.81 -27.37
N ALA A 559 -13.40 4.01 -27.73
CA ALA A 559 -12.54 5.21 -27.74
C ALA A 559 -12.09 5.59 -26.31
N ALA A 560 -13.03 5.61 -25.35
CA ALA A 560 -12.71 5.86 -23.94
C ALA A 560 -11.83 4.74 -23.35
N ALA A 561 -12.08 3.49 -23.75
CA ALA A 561 -11.25 2.36 -23.36
C ALA A 561 -9.80 2.53 -23.85
N GLN A 562 -9.59 2.96 -25.08
CA GLN A 562 -8.27 3.17 -25.66
C GLN A 562 -7.50 4.28 -24.95
N GLU A 563 -8.16 5.42 -24.69
CA GLU A 563 -7.57 6.53 -23.92
C GLU A 563 -7.20 6.07 -22.50
N GLY A 564 -8.09 5.34 -21.84
CA GLY A 564 -7.85 4.79 -20.50
C GLY A 564 -6.70 3.77 -20.48
N HIS A 565 -6.62 2.88 -21.47
CA HIS A 565 -5.49 1.96 -21.61
C HIS A 565 -4.18 2.70 -21.81
N GLN A 566 -4.17 3.75 -22.64
CA GLN A 566 -2.97 4.57 -22.87
C GLN A 566 -2.51 5.23 -21.58
N LYS A 567 -3.42 5.86 -20.83
CA LYS A 567 -3.11 6.46 -19.52
C LYS A 567 -2.58 5.42 -18.52
N ALA A 568 -3.19 4.24 -18.48
CA ALA A 568 -2.72 3.16 -17.60
C ALA A 568 -1.30 2.70 -17.98
N MET A 569 -1.00 2.61 -19.28
CA MET A 569 0.33 2.23 -19.75
C MET A 569 1.40 3.27 -19.41
N GLU A 570 1.07 4.56 -19.47
CA GLU A 570 2.00 5.64 -19.13
C GLU A 570 2.38 5.66 -17.65
N LEU A 571 1.40 5.37 -16.76
CA LEU A 571 1.61 5.43 -15.32
C LEU A 571 2.11 4.12 -14.70
N ILE A 572 1.80 2.97 -15.30
CA ILE A 572 2.08 1.66 -14.68
C ILE A 572 2.88 0.72 -15.59
N TRP A 573 3.50 1.24 -16.65
CA TRP A 573 4.08 0.48 -17.77
C TRP A 573 5.23 -0.48 -17.39
N ALA A 574 5.98 -0.19 -16.31
CA ALA A 574 7.13 -0.99 -15.92
C ALA A 574 6.81 -2.16 -14.97
N ARG A 575 5.53 -2.39 -14.63
CA ARG A 575 5.13 -3.38 -13.63
C ARG A 575 4.50 -4.60 -14.28
N GLU A 576 4.53 -5.73 -13.60
CA GLU A 576 3.81 -6.94 -14.06
C GLU A 576 2.32 -6.64 -14.29
N LEU A 577 1.71 -5.77 -13.47
CA LEU A 577 0.37 -5.25 -13.67
C LEU A 577 0.24 -4.39 -14.94
N SER A 578 1.30 -3.73 -15.40
CA SER A 578 1.31 -2.90 -16.62
C SER A 578 1.24 -3.74 -17.89
N LEU A 579 1.65 -4.99 -17.80
CA LEU A 579 1.57 -5.92 -18.94
C LEU A 579 0.11 -6.25 -19.24
N ARG A 580 -0.78 -6.20 -18.24
CA ARG A 580 -2.23 -6.37 -18.45
C ARG A 580 -2.85 -5.24 -19.25
N PRO A 581 -2.58 -3.94 -19.02
CA PRO A 581 -3.04 -2.87 -19.89
C PRO A 581 -2.63 -3.03 -21.35
N HIS A 582 -1.38 -3.39 -21.65
CA HIS A 582 -0.94 -3.68 -23.03
C HIS A 582 -1.75 -4.81 -23.65
N PHE A 583 -1.96 -5.90 -22.93
CA PHE A 583 -2.75 -7.03 -23.39
C PHE A 583 -4.22 -6.64 -23.62
N HIS A 584 -4.83 -5.92 -22.69
CA HIS A 584 -6.22 -5.48 -22.82
C HIS A 584 -6.39 -4.43 -23.90
N ALA A 585 -5.43 -3.52 -24.08
CA ALA A 585 -5.42 -2.58 -25.20
C ALA A 585 -5.33 -3.30 -26.56
N ALA A 586 -4.47 -4.31 -26.67
CA ALA A 586 -4.41 -5.15 -27.87
C ALA A 586 -5.74 -5.87 -28.15
N ARG A 587 -6.36 -6.41 -27.11
CA ARG A 587 -7.69 -7.05 -27.21
C ARG A 587 -8.79 -6.05 -27.59
N SER A 588 -8.76 -4.83 -27.03
CA SER A 588 -9.68 -3.77 -27.42
C SER A 588 -9.56 -3.41 -28.90
N SER A 589 -8.33 -3.20 -29.39
CA SER A 589 -8.08 -2.93 -30.81
C SER A 589 -8.53 -4.10 -31.70
N LEU A 590 -8.34 -5.35 -31.26
CA LEU A 590 -8.87 -6.53 -31.98
C LEU A 590 -10.39 -6.52 -32.07
N MET A 591 -11.09 -6.14 -31.00
CA MET A 591 -12.56 -6.04 -31.01
C MET A 591 -13.05 -4.92 -31.93
N GLN A 592 -12.33 -3.80 -32.00
CA GLN A 592 -12.61 -2.72 -32.94
C GLN A 592 -12.41 -3.15 -34.40
N ALA A 593 -11.37 -3.96 -34.68
CA ALA A 593 -11.16 -4.53 -36.00
C ALA A 593 -12.35 -5.36 -36.47
N PHE A 594 -12.98 -6.13 -35.56
CA PHE A 594 -14.17 -6.93 -35.93
C PHE A 594 -15.43 -6.10 -36.17
N LYS A 595 -15.48 -4.87 -35.67
CA LYS A 595 -16.60 -3.93 -35.87
C LYS A 595 -16.34 -2.91 -36.96
N ALA A 596 -15.17 -2.89 -37.57
CA ALA A 596 -14.83 -1.92 -38.61
C ALA A 596 -15.69 -2.11 -39.84
N ASP A 597 -16.13 -1.00 -40.39
CA ASP A 597 -17.03 -0.98 -41.60
C ASP A 597 -16.30 -1.41 -42.89
N ASN A 598 -14.98 -1.37 -42.90
CA ASN A 598 -14.18 -1.71 -44.06
C ASN A 598 -12.85 -2.40 -43.65
N ASP A 599 -12.22 -3.03 -44.63
CA ASP A 599 -10.99 -3.80 -44.46
C ASP A 599 -9.80 -2.93 -44.03
N ALA A 600 -9.75 -1.67 -44.49
CA ALA A 600 -8.69 -0.72 -44.09
C ALA A 600 -8.75 -0.42 -42.58
N GLY A 601 -9.93 -0.08 -42.08
CA GLY A 601 -10.14 0.15 -40.65
C GLY A 601 -9.85 -1.09 -39.82
N ALA A 602 -10.30 -2.27 -40.27
CA ALA A 602 -9.99 -3.53 -39.59
C ALA A 602 -8.50 -3.80 -39.53
N LEU A 603 -7.77 -3.62 -40.62
CA LEU A 603 -6.32 -3.86 -40.66
C LEU A 603 -5.55 -2.83 -39.82
N ALA A 604 -5.98 -1.56 -39.82
CA ALA A 604 -5.38 -0.54 -38.93
C ALA A 604 -5.50 -0.91 -37.46
N PHE A 605 -6.69 -1.32 -36.99
CA PHE A 605 -6.87 -1.76 -35.59
C PHE A 605 -6.10 -3.04 -35.28
N LEU A 606 -5.96 -3.97 -36.24
CA LEU A 606 -5.19 -5.20 -36.04
C LEU A 606 -3.69 -4.91 -35.89
N ARG A 607 -3.16 -4.00 -36.70
CA ARG A 607 -1.75 -3.58 -36.59
C ARG A 607 -1.49 -2.85 -35.28
N GLU A 608 -2.40 -2.00 -34.84
CA GLU A 608 -2.34 -1.39 -33.51
C GLU A 608 -2.33 -2.46 -32.40
N ALA A 609 -3.19 -3.48 -32.51
CA ALA A 609 -3.22 -4.59 -31.57
C ALA A 609 -1.90 -5.39 -31.58
N GLU A 610 -1.31 -5.61 -32.74
CA GLU A 610 -0.03 -6.30 -32.91
C GLU A 610 1.11 -5.52 -32.23
N ILE A 611 1.21 -4.21 -32.46
CA ILE A 611 2.22 -3.35 -31.84
C ILE A 611 2.13 -3.46 -30.32
N ARG A 612 0.93 -3.37 -29.77
CA ARG A 612 0.70 -3.42 -28.31
C ARG A 612 1.07 -4.78 -27.70
N ILE A 613 0.71 -5.88 -28.36
CA ILE A 613 1.02 -7.22 -27.86
C ILE A 613 2.51 -7.56 -28.00
N LEU A 614 3.17 -7.08 -29.05
CA LEU A 614 4.61 -7.25 -29.24
C LEU A 614 5.41 -6.42 -28.23
N LYS A 615 5.01 -5.18 -27.97
CA LYS A 615 5.64 -4.33 -26.93
C LYS A 615 5.57 -4.99 -25.55
N ARG A 616 4.44 -5.61 -25.21
CA ARG A 616 4.33 -6.42 -24.01
C ARG A 616 5.34 -7.57 -23.98
N ARG A 617 5.55 -8.24 -25.13
CA ARG A 617 6.47 -9.37 -25.25
C ARG A 617 7.93 -8.97 -25.16
N GLU A 618 8.29 -7.74 -25.55
CA GLU A 618 9.64 -7.18 -25.35
C GLU A 618 9.95 -6.99 -23.87
N ILE A 619 8.96 -6.65 -23.06
CA ILE A 619 9.08 -6.43 -21.62
C ILE A 619 9.11 -7.77 -20.86
N LEU A 620 8.36 -8.79 -21.33
CA LEU A 620 8.29 -10.12 -20.72
C LEU A 620 9.22 -11.11 -21.42
N GLU A 621 9.94 -11.90 -20.62
CA GLU A 621 10.58 -13.10 -21.17
C GLU A 621 9.54 -14.02 -21.83
N PRO A 622 9.84 -14.59 -23.01
CA PRO A 622 8.93 -15.47 -23.76
C PRO A 622 8.41 -16.68 -22.95
N SER A 623 9.15 -17.11 -21.93
CA SER A 623 8.79 -18.21 -21.04
C SER A 623 7.63 -17.88 -20.10
N ARG A 624 7.32 -16.59 -19.88
CA ARG A 624 6.25 -16.12 -19.01
C ARG A 624 4.96 -15.75 -19.74
N GLU A 625 4.90 -15.91 -21.08
CA GLU A 625 3.70 -15.66 -21.86
C GLU A 625 2.57 -16.60 -21.42
N GLN A 626 1.46 -16.03 -20.91
CA GLN A 626 0.29 -16.83 -20.51
C GLN A 626 -0.41 -17.43 -21.75
N LYS A 627 -1.06 -18.57 -21.58
CA LYS A 627 -1.76 -19.26 -22.67
C LYS A 627 -2.79 -18.37 -23.38
N GLU A 628 -3.56 -17.57 -22.63
CA GLU A 628 -4.54 -16.64 -23.20
C GLU A 628 -3.89 -15.56 -24.06
N GLU A 629 -2.72 -15.05 -23.67
CA GLU A 629 -1.98 -14.03 -24.40
C GLU A 629 -1.45 -14.56 -25.73
N LYS A 630 -0.92 -15.77 -25.68
CA LYS A 630 -0.50 -16.49 -26.88
C LYS A 630 -1.66 -16.70 -27.84
N GLU A 631 -2.82 -17.13 -27.35
CA GLU A 631 -4.02 -17.31 -28.17
C GLU A 631 -4.48 -15.99 -28.80
N VAL A 632 -4.52 -14.88 -28.05
CA VAL A 632 -4.89 -13.56 -28.59
C VAL A 632 -3.88 -13.08 -29.63
N ARG A 633 -2.59 -13.25 -29.40
CA ARG A 633 -1.54 -12.90 -30.38
C ARG A 633 -1.67 -13.71 -31.66
N GLU A 634 -1.91 -15.01 -31.55
CA GLU A 634 -2.12 -15.89 -32.71
C GLU A 634 -3.38 -15.47 -33.49
N VAL A 635 -4.45 -15.08 -32.82
CA VAL A 635 -5.67 -14.56 -33.45
C VAL A 635 -5.40 -13.24 -34.17
N ILE A 636 -4.72 -12.29 -33.55
CA ILE A 636 -4.35 -11.01 -34.18
C ILE A 636 -3.56 -11.27 -35.45
N GLN A 637 -2.50 -12.08 -35.36
CA GLN A 637 -1.65 -12.40 -36.48
C GLN A 637 -2.42 -13.14 -37.62
N ALA A 638 -3.34 -14.01 -37.23
CA ALA A 638 -4.19 -14.70 -38.21
C ALA A 638 -5.07 -13.73 -39.00
N TRP A 639 -5.70 -12.77 -38.31
CA TRP A 639 -6.54 -11.79 -38.98
C TRP A 639 -5.75 -10.77 -39.79
N ILE A 640 -4.55 -10.37 -39.36
CA ILE A 640 -3.64 -9.56 -40.21
C ILE A 640 -3.34 -10.31 -41.50
N ASN A 641 -2.90 -11.56 -41.41
CA ASN A 641 -2.60 -12.36 -42.59
C ASN A 641 -3.83 -12.52 -43.51
N TYR A 642 -5.02 -12.63 -42.96
CA TYR A 642 -6.27 -12.70 -43.72
C TYR A 642 -6.54 -11.40 -44.50
N TYR A 643 -6.54 -10.24 -43.83
CA TYR A 643 -6.85 -8.97 -44.51
C TYR A 643 -5.75 -8.54 -45.48
N GLU A 644 -4.49 -8.75 -45.14
CA GLU A 644 -3.39 -8.54 -46.08
C GLU A 644 -3.49 -9.50 -47.30
N GLY A 645 -3.78 -10.76 -47.05
CA GLY A 645 -4.00 -11.74 -48.12
C GLY A 645 -5.16 -11.35 -49.04
N ARG A 646 -6.23 -10.78 -48.47
CA ARG A 646 -7.39 -10.28 -49.22
C ARG A 646 -7.04 -9.07 -50.09
N ALA A 647 -6.29 -8.12 -49.58
CA ALA A 647 -5.80 -6.97 -50.37
C ALA A 647 -4.89 -7.43 -51.54
N ILE A 648 -3.97 -8.35 -51.26
CA ILE A 648 -3.08 -8.92 -52.28
C ILE A 648 -3.88 -9.70 -53.32
N TYR A 649 -4.92 -10.43 -52.91
CA TYR A 649 -5.83 -11.13 -53.82
C TYR A 649 -6.59 -10.16 -54.76
N GLN A 650 -7.11 -9.07 -54.19
CA GLN A 650 -7.78 -8.04 -55.00
C GLN A 650 -6.83 -7.45 -56.01
N ARG A 651 -5.58 -7.15 -55.65
CA ARG A 651 -4.54 -6.66 -56.54
C ARG A 651 -4.21 -7.65 -57.66
N GLY A 652 -4.08 -8.92 -57.33
CA GLY A 652 -3.84 -9.98 -58.32
C GLY A 652 -4.99 -10.09 -59.33
N ASN A 653 -6.21 -10.05 -58.87
CA ASN A 653 -7.41 -10.06 -59.73
C ASN A 653 -7.51 -8.80 -60.60
N ASP A 654 -7.20 -7.62 -60.04
CA ASP A 654 -7.21 -6.38 -60.83
C ASP A 654 -6.20 -6.41 -61.97
N ILE A 655 -4.97 -6.90 -61.73
CA ILE A 655 -3.95 -7.09 -62.75
C ILE A 655 -4.40 -8.11 -63.79
N TRP A 656 -5.09 -9.19 -63.41
CA TRP A 656 -5.58 -10.22 -64.31
C TRP A 656 -6.79 -9.78 -65.14
N ILE A 657 -7.76 -9.13 -64.53
CA ILE A 657 -9.04 -8.83 -65.14
C ILE A 657 -9.06 -7.45 -65.82
N ASN A 658 -8.52 -6.42 -65.14
CA ASN A 658 -8.72 -5.03 -65.53
C ASN A 658 -7.50 -4.38 -66.18
N ALA A 659 -6.26 -4.88 -65.97
CA ALA A 659 -5.06 -4.28 -66.56
C ALA A 659 -4.97 -4.45 -68.06
N LYS A 660 -4.51 -3.41 -68.77
CA LYS A 660 -4.25 -3.43 -70.19
C LYS A 660 -2.86 -2.84 -70.50
N PRO A 661 -1.88 -3.63 -70.98
CA PRO A 661 -2.00 -5.07 -71.25
C PRO A 661 -2.09 -5.93 -69.99
N ARG A 662 -2.69 -7.10 -70.11
CA ARG A 662 -2.74 -8.10 -69.03
C ARG A 662 -1.35 -8.60 -68.73
N ASN A 663 -1.03 -8.76 -67.43
CA ASN A 663 0.23 -9.35 -67.02
C ASN A 663 -0.06 -10.60 -66.18
N PRO A 664 -0.24 -11.76 -66.82
CA PRO A 664 -0.62 -12.99 -66.13
C PRO A 664 0.45 -13.48 -65.11
N GLU A 665 1.73 -13.26 -65.44
CA GLU A 665 2.83 -13.69 -64.56
C GLU A 665 2.87 -12.88 -63.26
N LEU A 666 2.65 -11.57 -63.33
CA LEU A 666 2.55 -10.71 -62.15
C LEU A 666 1.26 -10.99 -61.37
N ALA A 667 0.15 -11.21 -62.03
CA ALA A 667 -1.11 -11.60 -61.42
C ALA A 667 -0.98 -12.91 -60.64
N LEU A 668 -0.38 -13.93 -61.25
CA LEU A 668 -0.14 -15.23 -60.62
C LEU A 668 0.75 -15.09 -59.37
N ALA A 669 1.78 -14.25 -59.42
CA ALA A 669 2.66 -14.01 -58.31
C ALA A 669 1.91 -13.41 -57.08
N PHE A 670 1.05 -12.42 -57.30
CA PHE A 670 0.21 -11.86 -56.24
C PHE A 670 -0.82 -12.86 -55.68
N LEU A 671 -1.44 -13.66 -56.55
CA LEU A 671 -2.41 -14.67 -56.11
C LEU A 671 -1.75 -15.80 -55.30
N LEU A 672 -0.54 -16.22 -55.64
CA LEU A 672 0.21 -17.18 -54.84
C LEU A 672 0.64 -16.61 -53.48
N GLU A 673 1.05 -15.35 -53.43
CA GLU A 673 1.34 -14.70 -52.13
C GLU A 673 0.07 -14.57 -51.27
N ALA A 674 -1.08 -14.20 -51.83
CA ALA A 674 -2.35 -14.20 -51.14
C ALA A 674 -2.71 -15.58 -50.57
N GLN A 675 -2.48 -16.64 -51.37
CA GLN A 675 -2.70 -18.03 -50.96
C GLN A 675 -1.80 -18.41 -49.76
N ARG A 676 -0.53 -17.99 -49.80
CA ARG A 676 0.40 -18.19 -48.69
C ARG A 676 -0.07 -17.50 -47.42
N ARG A 677 -0.55 -16.26 -47.53
CA ARG A 677 -1.10 -15.49 -46.34
C ARG A 677 -2.33 -16.16 -45.79
N TYR A 678 -3.26 -16.63 -46.61
CA TYR A 678 -4.45 -17.38 -46.15
C TYR A 678 -4.05 -18.70 -45.46
N GLN A 679 -3.08 -19.42 -45.96
CA GLN A 679 -2.58 -20.64 -45.32
C GLN A 679 -1.92 -20.37 -43.97
N LEU A 680 -1.20 -19.25 -43.81
CA LEU A 680 -0.61 -18.83 -42.57
C LEU A 680 -1.72 -18.47 -41.55
N SER A 681 -2.74 -17.74 -41.98
CA SER A 681 -3.91 -17.41 -41.16
C SER A 681 -4.62 -18.68 -40.65
N GLU A 682 -4.88 -19.65 -41.55
CA GLU A 682 -5.56 -20.91 -41.20
C GLU A 682 -4.77 -21.78 -40.21
N LYS A 683 -3.44 -21.76 -40.29
CA LYS A 683 -2.56 -22.47 -39.34
C LYS A 683 -2.63 -21.90 -37.92
N LEU A 684 -2.84 -20.60 -37.79
CA LEU A 684 -2.82 -19.91 -36.48
C LEU A 684 -4.18 -20.01 -35.75
N VAL A 685 -5.29 -20.05 -36.48
CA VAL A 685 -6.63 -20.19 -35.92
C VAL A 685 -7.13 -21.60 -36.09
N LYS A 686 -7.27 -22.32 -34.99
CA LYS A 686 -7.88 -23.66 -34.96
C LYS A 686 -9.41 -23.53 -35.07
N GLY A 687 -9.89 -23.27 -36.27
CA GLY A 687 -11.34 -23.21 -36.52
C GLY A 687 -11.63 -22.66 -37.89
N LYS A 688 -12.59 -23.28 -38.61
CA LYS A 688 -13.01 -22.83 -39.92
C LYS A 688 -13.81 -21.54 -39.80
N ASN A 689 -13.32 -20.43 -40.35
CA ASN A 689 -14.11 -19.23 -40.52
C ASN A 689 -14.84 -19.31 -41.88
N PRO A 690 -16.19 -19.28 -41.94
CA PRO A 690 -16.95 -19.38 -43.18
C PRO A 690 -16.61 -18.33 -44.22
N ARG A 691 -16.15 -17.13 -43.85
CA ARG A 691 -15.67 -16.10 -44.77
C ARG A 691 -14.42 -16.56 -45.52
N TRP A 692 -13.47 -17.18 -44.83
CA TRP A 692 -12.21 -17.66 -45.42
C TRP A 692 -12.42 -18.79 -46.41
N GLU A 693 -13.31 -19.73 -46.11
CA GLU A 693 -13.54 -20.88 -47.01
C GLU A 693 -14.02 -20.45 -48.40
N LYS A 694 -14.91 -19.47 -48.46
CA LYS A 694 -15.43 -18.97 -49.73
C LYS A 694 -14.36 -18.27 -50.55
N GLU A 695 -13.61 -17.38 -49.94
CA GLU A 695 -12.56 -16.60 -50.58
C GLU A 695 -11.35 -17.49 -50.96
N ALA A 696 -10.95 -18.40 -50.09
CA ALA A 696 -9.88 -19.36 -50.39
C ALA A 696 -10.23 -20.28 -51.56
N LYS A 697 -11.50 -20.67 -51.71
CA LYS A 697 -11.97 -21.44 -52.90
C LYS A 697 -11.90 -20.62 -54.19
N GLN A 698 -12.29 -19.36 -54.15
CA GLN A 698 -12.22 -18.45 -55.29
C GLN A 698 -10.73 -18.17 -55.69
N LEU A 699 -9.90 -17.91 -54.72
CA LEU A 699 -8.48 -17.72 -54.89
C LEU A 699 -7.81 -18.96 -55.51
N LYS A 700 -8.10 -20.14 -54.97
CA LYS A 700 -7.61 -21.41 -55.51
C LYS A 700 -8.02 -21.59 -56.96
N PHE A 701 -9.27 -21.32 -57.30
CA PHE A 701 -9.75 -21.39 -58.71
C PHE A 701 -9.00 -20.41 -59.63
N SER A 702 -8.75 -19.18 -59.18
CA SER A 702 -7.98 -18.17 -59.93
C SER A 702 -6.52 -18.61 -60.18
N VAL A 703 -5.87 -19.17 -59.18
CA VAL A 703 -4.52 -19.72 -59.27
C VAL A 703 -4.47 -20.89 -60.27
N GLU A 704 -5.35 -21.88 -60.12
CA GLU A 704 -5.45 -23.04 -61.00
C GLU A 704 -5.71 -22.63 -62.44
N THR A 705 -6.52 -21.59 -62.69
CA THR A 705 -6.80 -21.07 -64.06
C THR A 705 -5.56 -20.48 -64.68
N LEU A 706 -4.73 -19.74 -64.00
CA LEU A 706 -3.49 -19.16 -64.52
C LEU A 706 -2.38 -20.22 -64.70
N GLU A 707 -2.29 -21.17 -63.78
CA GLU A 707 -1.37 -22.29 -63.85
C GLU A 707 -1.67 -23.19 -65.11
N ALA A 708 -2.97 -23.43 -65.36
CA ALA A 708 -3.40 -24.15 -66.55
C ALA A 708 -3.01 -23.44 -67.86
N GLY A 709 -2.82 -22.10 -67.83
CA GLY A 709 -2.27 -21.31 -68.94
C GLY A 709 -0.75 -21.39 -69.12
N GLN A 710 -0.06 -22.20 -68.25
CA GLN A 710 1.39 -22.40 -68.24
C GLN A 710 2.22 -21.12 -67.96
N TYR A 711 1.63 -20.14 -67.24
CA TYR A 711 2.34 -18.94 -66.85
C TYR A 711 3.28 -19.23 -65.69
N GLN A 712 4.46 -18.60 -65.71
CA GLN A 712 5.38 -18.63 -64.53
C GLN A 712 5.20 -17.40 -63.65
N PRO A 713 5.18 -17.53 -62.32
CA PRO A 713 4.98 -16.39 -61.46
C PRO A 713 6.19 -15.44 -61.49
N ALA A 714 5.94 -14.15 -61.59
CA ALA A 714 6.96 -13.12 -61.43
C ALA A 714 7.53 -13.10 -60.00
N LYS A 715 8.77 -12.63 -59.83
CA LYS A 715 9.33 -12.40 -58.52
C LYS A 715 8.76 -11.09 -57.93
N LEU A 716 8.05 -11.18 -56.83
CA LEU A 716 7.60 -10.00 -56.04
C LEU A 716 8.66 -9.58 -55.06
N THR A 717 8.86 -8.26 -54.96
CA THR A 717 9.61 -7.68 -53.83
C THR A 717 8.67 -7.40 -52.65
N GLU A 718 9.20 -7.35 -51.42
CA GLU A 718 8.42 -6.98 -50.26
C GLU A 718 7.77 -5.59 -50.40
N GLU A 719 8.49 -4.64 -51.03
CA GLU A 719 7.96 -3.31 -51.33
C GLU A 719 6.72 -3.36 -52.27
N GLN A 720 6.73 -4.23 -53.29
CA GLN A 720 5.57 -4.42 -54.16
C GLN A 720 4.37 -5.01 -53.42
N ILE A 721 4.64 -5.92 -52.51
CA ILE A 721 3.60 -6.53 -51.66
C ILE A 721 3.02 -5.48 -50.73
N GLN A 722 3.84 -4.72 -49.99
CA GLN A 722 3.40 -3.68 -49.06
C GLN A 722 2.65 -2.55 -49.79
N LYS A 723 3.11 -2.17 -50.99
CA LYS A 723 2.41 -1.19 -51.81
C LYS A 723 1.03 -1.69 -52.26
N ALA A 724 0.90 -2.96 -52.61
CA ALA A 724 -0.38 -3.55 -52.97
C ALA A 724 -1.34 -3.58 -51.78
N ILE A 725 -0.85 -3.95 -50.59
CA ILE A 725 -1.63 -3.92 -49.35
C ILE A 725 -2.11 -2.49 -49.05
N ALA A 726 -1.22 -1.50 -49.11
CA ALA A 726 -1.56 -0.11 -48.85
C ALA A 726 -2.60 0.44 -49.83
N GLN A 727 -2.48 0.15 -51.11
CA GLN A 727 -3.38 0.61 -52.17
C GLN A 727 -4.76 -0.05 -52.08
N GLU A 728 -4.82 -1.37 -51.96
CA GLU A 728 -6.07 -2.12 -51.97
C GLU A 728 -6.82 -2.06 -50.60
N ALA A 729 -6.08 -1.92 -49.50
CA ALA A 729 -6.66 -1.72 -48.19
C ALA A 729 -7.01 -0.24 -47.88
N GLY A 730 -6.68 0.70 -48.79
CA GLY A 730 -6.96 2.12 -48.58
C GLY A 730 -6.14 2.77 -47.45
N LEU A 731 -4.96 2.22 -47.15
CA LEU A 731 -4.03 2.76 -46.18
C LEU A 731 -3.16 3.81 -46.85
N ASP A 732 -3.02 5.00 -46.26
CA ASP A 732 -2.14 6.04 -46.77
C ASP A 732 -0.69 5.53 -46.88
N SER A 733 -0.06 5.80 -48.03
CA SER A 733 1.29 5.31 -48.34
C SER A 733 2.42 6.09 -47.66
N ASP A 734 2.13 6.91 -46.67
CA ASP A 734 3.14 7.70 -45.98
C ASP A 734 3.92 6.84 -44.96
N PRO A 735 5.23 6.64 -45.16
CA PRO A 735 6.06 5.86 -44.24
C PRO A 735 6.23 6.52 -42.86
N ALA A 736 5.82 7.79 -42.66
CA ALA A 736 5.91 8.49 -41.38
C ALA A 736 4.79 8.13 -40.39
N THR A 737 3.77 7.38 -40.84
CA THR A 737 2.64 6.91 -40.00
C THR A 737 2.73 5.42 -39.65
N ARG A 738 3.92 4.80 -39.84
CA ARG A 738 4.17 3.41 -39.47
C ARG A 738 4.69 3.23 -38.05
#